data_45242d784b7f8ce2a1afcc8bd15c58cb
#
_entry.id   45242d784b7f8ce2a1afcc8bd15c58cb
#
_cell.length_a   1.000
_cell.length_b   1.000
_cell.length_c   1.000
_cell.angle_alpha   90.00
_cell.angle_beta   90.00
_cell.angle_gamma   90.00
#
_symmetry.space_group_name_H-M   'P 1'
#
loop_
_entity.id
_entity.type
_entity.pdbx_description
1 polymer ?
#
loop_
_entity_poly.entity_id
_entity_poly.type
_entity_poly.pdbx_seq_one_letter_code
_entity_poly.pdbx_strand_id
1 'polypeptide(L)'
;MVKYSCEKCGKEFTQKGHYTKHTTKKTPCVFEVKIEEIIEKSVAKKIDDIKSNTSISTSTSGSSSASSLSIVDPIVTHKEIKYIDLFCGLGAFHYAFNSLQTKDTKYKCVFACDIDDNVRKIYKENYGIIPEGDINNVDIGKIPDFDILCGGFPCFIAGTQTLTNNGYKNIEDVKLTDKLLTHTGKFQNILNLQRKQYSGELFDIKIKYHPEIITSTEEHPYYVCEKKKKWDPLNRRYNIFFTEPKWKKANELTMNDYFGMVINDNEIIPEFTFEKPVNQYKKEETYIKLDNLDYWFVMGYLIGDGWIEETTKEDGRCAYKIRFAINNKDEDEVFERINKVITITDKNCDSGDKCKKFGCSNFMWYNILKKFGKFAHGKLIPEWVQDAPKEFIQEFINGYMKADGCINNNTILQITTVSSNLAYGLQRLYLKLGHIFSINKCIRPKTCIIEGRVVKQRDTYCIRGVLQKKNIGSSFIKNNYVWFAPFKITKRDTTEITVYNFEVENDNSYVVKNTIVHNCQPFSIAGKKEGFEDKIKGNLFYAILKIIDIKMPNTIVLENVKNLLTINGGETFNIINAELQKRGYIISFKIIDSKYYNSPQSRQRLFIIGSKIKKYEFPLEPSKTITPVSSIIDYTETKYLNYEDKYKLEKCKETGSKNNCKMLYKMIHKISNNGGRQGERVYSIDSCGPTICASSGGPGAKTGLYYVDEKVRRLNVKEGLKMFGFDENYKWNTIVKNEEMLFYLGNCIVVNVVKVLLSNLS
;
A
#
# COMPACT_ATOMS: atom_id res chain seq x y z
N MET A 1 -31.55 -15.06 -36.51
CA MET A 1 -30.34 -15.28 -35.67
C MET A 1 -30.75 -15.14 -34.23
N VAL A 2 -30.45 -16.13 -33.40
CA VAL A 2 -30.76 -16.07 -31.97
C VAL A 2 -29.78 -15.10 -31.31
N LYS A 3 -30.31 -14.04 -30.67
CA LYS A 3 -29.52 -13.10 -29.89
C LYS A 3 -29.52 -13.52 -28.41
N TYR A 4 -28.38 -13.44 -27.75
CA TYR A 4 -28.20 -13.74 -26.33
C TYR A 4 -27.89 -12.43 -25.61
N SER A 5 -28.70 -12.00 -24.67
CA SER A 5 -28.47 -10.77 -23.93
C SER A 5 -28.10 -11.08 -22.46
N CYS A 6 -27.16 -10.33 -21.93
CA CYS A 6 -26.73 -10.48 -20.54
C CYS A 6 -27.67 -9.68 -19.62
N GLU A 7 -28.42 -10.37 -18.78
CA GLU A 7 -29.36 -9.74 -17.81
C GLU A 7 -28.69 -8.77 -16.82
N LYS A 8 -27.38 -8.97 -16.56
CA LYS A 8 -26.62 -8.13 -15.61
C LYS A 8 -26.09 -6.82 -16.22
N CYS A 9 -25.86 -6.76 -17.53
CA CYS A 9 -25.28 -5.57 -18.18
C CYS A 9 -25.95 -5.22 -19.53
N GLY A 10 -26.98 -5.92 -19.97
CA GLY A 10 -27.73 -5.68 -21.20
C GLY A 10 -26.98 -5.93 -22.50
N LYS A 11 -25.72 -6.35 -22.48
CA LYS A 11 -24.90 -6.54 -23.69
C LYS A 11 -25.40 -7.72 -24.50
N GLU A 12 -25.64 -7.49 -25.79
CA GLU A 12 -26.10 -8.52 -26.73
C GLU A 12 -24.93 -9.24 -27.42
N PHE A 13 -25.12 -10.54 -27.67
CA PHE A 13 -24.17 -11.42 -28.34
C PHE A 13 -24.87 -12.22 -29.43
N THR A 14 -24.24 -12.35 -30.57
CA THR A 14 -24.73 -13.15 -31.70
C THR A 14 -24.28 -14.61 -31.64
N GLN A 15 -23.36 -14.95 -30.74
CA GLN A 15 -22.83 -16.29 -30.55
C GLN A 15 -22.91 -16.72 -29.09
N LYS A 16 -23.46 -17.93 -28.84
CA LYS A 16 -23.63 -18.52 -27.50
C LYS A 16 -22.30 -18.64 -26.74
N GLY A 17 -21.20 -18.97 -27.41
CA GLY A 17 -19.88 -19.10 -26.78
C GLY A 17 -19.33 -17.76 -26.25
N HIS A 18 -19.61 -16.65 -26.90
CA HIS A 18 -19.22 -15.31 -26.43
C HIS A 18 -20.08 -14.85 -25.25
N TYR A 19 -21.37 -15.17 -25.24
CA TYR A 19 -22.29 -14.95 -24.14
C TYR A 19 -21.83 -15.72 -22.89
N THR A 20 -21.57 -17.04 -23.04
CA THR A 20 -21.09 -17.87 -21.91
C THR A 20 -19.76 -17.37 -21.36
N LYS A 21 -18.76 -17.03 -22.20
CA LYS A 21 -17.50 -16.41 -21.77
C LYS A 21 -17.70 -15.08 -21.04
N HIS A 22 -18.70 -14.34 -21.41
CA HIS A 22 -19.02 -13.05 -20.77
C HIS A 22 -19.67 -13.26 -19.38
N THR A 23 -20.60 -14.20 -19.25
CA THR A 23 -21.34 -14.47 -18.01
C THR A 23 -20.54 -15.28 -16.98
N THR A 24 -19.52 -16.05 -17.41
CA THR A 24 -18.64 -16.85 -16.54
C THR A 24 -17.35 -16.17 -16.13
N LYS A 25 -17.15 -14.88 -16.46
CA LYS A 25 -15.98 -14.12 -15.98
C LYS A 25 -15.99 -13.97 -14.47
N LYS A 26 -14.84 -14.16 -13.82
CA LYS A 26 -14.64 -13.97 -12.37
C LYS A 26 -14.96 -12.55 -11.89
N THR A 27 -14.94 -11.55 -12.78
CA THR A 27 -15.35 -10.17 -12.50
C THR A 27 -16.73 -9.94 -13.10
N PRO A 28 -17.79 -9.66 -12.31
CA PRO A 28 -19.12 -9.40 -12.82
C PRO A 28 -19.15 -8.18 -13.75
N CYS A 29 -19.91 -8.27 -14.83
CA CYS A 29 -20.21 -7.12 -15.67
C CYS A 29 -21.28 -6.25 -14.99
N VAL A 30 -21.07 -4.94 -14.91
CA VAL A 30 -22.02 -3.98 -14.35
C VAL A 30 -22.42 -2.96 -15.44
N PHE A 31 -23.67 -2.56 -15.47
CA PHE A 31 -24.20 -1.54 -16.38
C PHE A 31 -23.80 -0.15 -15.89
N GLU A 32 -23.14 0.65 -16.68
CA GLU A 32 -22.80 2.05 -16.33
C GLU A 32 -24.05 2.91 -16.04
N VAL A 33 -25.18 2.60 -16.67
CA VAL A 33 -26.47 3.34 -16.55
C VAL A 33 -27.24 3.01 -15.24
N LYS A 34 -27.07 1.84 -14.64
CA LYS A 34 -27.83 1.49 -13.42
C LYS A 34 -27.36 2.21 -12.15
N ILE A 35 -26.19 2.80 -12.17
CA ILE A 35 -25.68 3.57 -11.01
C ILE A 35 -26.39 4.92 -10.94
N GLU A 36 -26.64 5.56 -12.07
CA GLU A 36 -27.42 6.82 -12.14
C GLU A 36 -28.88 6.60 -11.72
N GLU A 37 -29.55 5.55 -12.22
CA GLU A 37 -30.94 5.24 -11.83
C GLU A 37 -31.12 4.88 -10.35
N ILE A 38 -30.14 4.22 -9.73
CA ILE A 38 -30.19 3.89 -8.28
C ILE A 38 -29.99 5.15 -7.44
N ILE A 39 -29.15 6.07 -7.90
CA ILE A 39 -28.95 7.36 -7.23
C ILE A 39 -30.19 8.25 -7.39
N GLU A 40 -30.78 8.33 -8.57
CA GLU A 40 -32.00 9.11 -8.79
C GLU A 40 -33.19 8.60 -7.96
N LYS A 41 -33.40 7.29 -7.86
CA LYS A 41 -34.45 6.70 -7.03
C LYS A 41 -34.23 6.93 -5.53
N SER A 42 -32.98 6.97 -5.08
CA SER A 42 -32.64 7.23 -3.65
C SER A 42 -32.81 8.72 -3.32
N VAL A 43 -32.55 9.60 -4.26
CA VAL A 43 -32.72 11.06 -4.10
C VAL A 43 -34.20 11.45 -4.17
N ALA A 44 -34.97 10.88 -5.08
CA ALA A 44 -36.41 11.13 -5.20
C ALA A 44 -37.16 10.75 -3.90
N LYS A 45 -36.83 9.60 -3.30
CA LYS A 45 -37.45 9.15 -2.05
C LYS A 45 -37.16 10.05 -0.85
N LYS A 46 -35.98 10.69 -0.81
CA LYS A 46 -35.64 11.67 0.25
C LYS A 46 -36.21 13.07 0.03
N ILE A 47 -36.49 13.45 -1.21
CA ILE A 47 -37.14 14.74 -1.53
C ILE A 47 -38.63 14.69 -1.15
N ASP A 48 -39.28 13.57 -1.31
CA ASP A 48 -40.67 13.40 -0.86
C ASP A 48 -40.80 13.41 0.68
N ASP A 49 -39.82 12.86 1.39
CA ASP A 49 -39.74 12.91 2.86
C ASP A 49 -39.48 14.33 3.42
N ILE A 50 -38.88 15.23 2.62
CA ILE A 50 -38.61 16.62 3.02
C ILE A 50 -39.80 17.53 2.69
N LYS A 51 -40.56 17.24 1.64
CA LYS A 51 -41.74 18.04 1.25
C LYS A 51 -42.93 17.86 2.19
N SER A 52 -42.95 16.79 2.97
CA SER A 52 -44.04 16.52 3.96
C SER A 52 -43.85 17.28 5.28
N ASN A 53 -42.75 18.00 5.51
CA ASN A 53 -42.46 18.63 6.80
C ASN A 53 -42.28 20.16 6.78
N THR A 54 -42.67 20.86 5.70
CA THR A 54 -42.55 22.34 5.70
C THR A 54 -43.82 22.98 5.12
N SER A 55 -44.79 23.22 6.00
CA SER A 55 -45.87 24.18 5.80
C SER A 55 -45.72 25.32 6.81
N ILE A 56 -45.23 26.48 6.39
CA ILE A 56 -45.41 27.75 7.11
C ILE A 56 -45.59 28.88 6.08
N SER A 57 -46.61 29.59 6.33
CA SER A 57 -47.35 30.68 5.71
C SER A 57 -46.52 31.89 5.20
N THR A 58 -47.01 32.38 4.05
CA THR A 58 -46.76 33.71 3.50
C THR A 58 -47.62 34.79 4.14
N SER A 59 -47.06 35.97 4.37
CA SER A 59 -47.85 37.20 4.50
C SER A 59 -47.08 38.34 3.80
N THR A 60 -47.78 38.93 2.85
CA THR A 60 -47.47 40.11 2.04
C THR A 60 -47.68 41.42 2.83
N SER A 61 -46.86 42.42 2.61
CA SER A 61 -47.32 43.84 2.46
C SER A 61 -46.21 44.73 1.89
N GLY A 62 -46.59 45.50 0.86
CA GLY A 62 -45.73 46.39 0.10
C GLY A 62 -45.75 47.83 0.64
N SER A 63 -44.86 48.61 0.08
CA SER A 63 -45.19 49.98 -0.36
C SER A 63 -43.98 50.65 -1.08
N SER A 64 -44.33 51.32 -2.12
CA SER A 64 -43.54 52.12 -3.05
C SER A 64 -43.02 53.44 -2.47
N SER A 65 -41.86 53.89 -2.94
CA SER A 65 -41.62 55.31 -3.23
C SER A 65 -40.40 55.45 -4.15
N ALA A 66 -40.64 56.21 -5.23
CA ALA A 66 -39.67 56.60 -6.21
C ALA A 66 -38.95 57.90 -5.78
N SER A 67 -37.67 58.06 -6.08
CA SER A 67 -37.04 59.33 -6.31
C SER A 67 -35.70 59.22 -7.07
N SER A 68 -35.69 59.88 -8.21
CA SER A 68 -34.66 60.66 -8.92
C SER A 68 -33.30 59.99 -9.26
N LEU A 69 -33.10 59.90 -10.56
CA LEU A 69 -31.87 59.60 -11.29
C LEU A 69 -30.77 60.64 -11.03
N SER A 70 -29.59 60.16 -10.68
CA SER A 70 -28.33 60.79 -11.05
C SER A 70 -27.51 59.80 -11.84
N ILE A 71 -27.12 60.17 -13.07
CA ILE A 71 -26.25 59.41 -13.95
C ILE A 71 -24.87 59.37 -13.31
N VAL A 72 -24.47 58.22 -12.76
CA VAL A 72 -23.09 57.92 -12.39
C VAL A 72 -22.64 56.89 -13.42
N ASP A 73 -21.49 57.12 -14.08
CA ASP A 73 -20.83 56.17 -14.97
C ASP A 73 -20.81 54.78 -14.36
N PRO A 74 -21.06 53.72 -15.14
CA PRO A 74 -21.03 52.35 -14.59
C PRO A 74 -19.62 52.04 -14.12
N ILE A 75 -19.42 52.01 -12.81
CA ILE A 75 -18.25 51.34 -12.21
C ILE A 75 -18.35 49.90 -12.67
N VAL A 76 -17.49 49.52 -13.63
CA VAL A 76 -17.32 48.14 -14.09
C VAL A 76 -16.75 47.37 -12.89
N THR A 77 -17.61 46.81 -12.07
CA THR A 77 -17.21 45.95 -10.95
C THR A 77 -16.73 44.61 -11.54
N HIS A 78 -15.42 44.49 -11.69
CA HIS A 78 -14.80 43.21 -12.03
C HIS A 78 -15.14 42.18 -10.95
N LYS A 79 -15.68 41.04 -11.33
CA LYS A 79 -15.93 39.91 -10.43
C LYS A 79 -14.57 39.27 -10.10
N GLU A 80 -14.06 39.44 -8.88
CA GLU A 80 -12.87 38.74 -8.37
C GLU A 80 -13.30 37.42 -7.75
N ILE A 81 -12.80 36.26 -8.27
CA ILE A 81 -13.01 34.93 -7.74
C ILE A 81 -11.70 34.47 -7.09
N LYS A 82 -11.75 34.21 -5.78
CA LYS A 82 -10.60 33.76 -4.99
C LYS A 82 -10.55 32.24 -4.91
N TYR A 83 -9.35 31.66 -5.03
CA TYR A 83 -9.17 30.21 -4.89
C TYR A 83 -7.94 29.84 -4.08
N ILE A 84 -7.93 28.62 -3.56
CA ILE A 84 -6.78 28.00 -2.92
C ILE A 84 -6.35 26.74 -3.69
N ASP A 85 -5.02 26.50 -3.73
CA ASP A 85 -4.39 25.38 -4.44
C ASP A 85 -3.66 24.50 -3.42
N LEU A 86 -4.33 23.42 -2.96
CA LEU A 86 -3.81 22.50 -1.97
C LEU A 86 -3.05 21.36 -2.65
N PHE A 87 -1.87 21.01 -2.12
CA PHE A 87 -0.98 20.04 -2.74
C PHE A 87 -0.65 20.47 -4.17
N CYS A 88 -0.31 21.74 -4.28
CA CYS A 88 -0.33 22.51 -5.52
C CYS A 88 0.59 21.95 -6.63
N GLY A 89 1.62 21.16 -6.28
CA GLY A 89 2.54 20.61 -7.25
C GLY A 89 3.10 21.69 -8.17
N LEU A 90 3.09 21.45 -9.47
CA LEU A 90 3.53 22.43 -10.48
C LEU A 90 2.51 23.55 -10.75
N GLY A 91 1.44 23.65 -9.97
CA GLY A 91 0.43 24.70 -10.10
C GLY A 91 -0.47 24.56 -11.32
N ALA A 92 -0.93 23.35 -11.63
CA ALA A 92 -1.80 23.12 -12.78
C ALA A 92 -3.12 23.88 -12.69
N PHE A 93 -3.70 23.98 -11.49
CA PHE A 93 -4.89 24.81 -11.23
C PHE A 93 -4.56 26.29 -11.39
N HIS A 94 -3.45 26.76 -10.81
CA HIS A 94 -3.03 28.15 -10.93
C HIS A 94 -2.80 28.56 -12.39
N TYR A 95 -2.08 27.73 -13.14
CA TYR A 95 -1.84 27.97 -14.57
C TYR A 95 -3.14 28.01 -15.38
N ALA A 96 -4.09 27.13 -15.09
CA ALA A 96 -5.38 27.12 -15.73
C ALA A 96 -6.19 28.39 -15.42
N PHE A 97 -6.27 28.79 -14.16
CA PHE A 97 -6.96 30.04 -13.76
C PHE A 97 -6.34 31.29 -14.38
N ASN A 98 -4.99 31.36 -14.45
CA ASN A 98 -4.33 32.49 -15.10
C ASN A 98 -4.67 32.60 -16.58
N SER A 99 -4.92 31.48 -17.26
CA SER A 99 -5.31 31.46 -18.67
C SER A 99 -6.81 31.75 -18.92
N LEU A 100 -7.61 31.80 -17.87
CA LEU A 100 -9.06 32.10 -17.92
C LEU A 100 -9.40 33.55 -17.50
N GLN A 101 -8.41 34.39 -17.25
CA GLN A 101 -8.61 35.80 -16.93
C GLN A 101 -9.31 36.54 -18.07
N THR A 102 -10.33 37.32 -17.75
CA THR A 102 -11.06 38.17 -18.71
C THR A 102 -11.10 39.61 -18.19
N LYS A 103 -11.66 40.54 -18.99
CA LYS A 103 -11.88 41.91 -18.53
C LYS A 103 -12.90 41.97 -17.40
N ASP A 104 -13.86 41.04 -17.37
CA ASP A 104 -14.99 41.06 -16.44
C ASP A 104 -14.77 40.12 -15.24
N THR A 105 -13.90 39.10 -15.35
CA THR A 105 -13.64 38.11 -14.30
C THR A 105 -12.17 37.94 -14.06
N LYS A 106 -11.73 38.16 -12.82
CA LYS A 106 -10.34 37.90 -12.35
C LYS A 106 -10.31 36.77 -11.37
N TYR A 107 -9.38 35.83 -11.55
CA TYR A 107 -9.12 34.73 -10.62
C TYR A 107 -7.85 35.03 -9.83
N LYS A 108 -7.93 34.92 -8.50
CA LYS A 108 -6.81 35.21 -7.60
C LYS A 108 -6.53 34.05 -6.68
N CYS A 109 -5.33 33.47 -6.78
CA CYS A 109 -4.85 32.53 -5.78
C CYS A 109 -4.55 33.26 -4.47
N VAL A 110 -5.25 32.94 -3.40
CA VAL A 110 -5.07 33.57 -2.09
C VAL A 110 -4.30 32.69 -1.12
N PHE A 111 -4.16 31.41 -1.42
CA PHE A 111 -3.40 30.47 -0.62
C PHE A 111 -2.99 29.26 -1.46
N ALA A 112 -1.75 28.79 -1.28
CA ALA A 112 -1.26 27.53 -1.86
C ALA A 112 -0.46 26.77 -0.80
N CYS A 113 -0.41 25.45 -0.88
CA CYS A 113 0.45 24.64 -0.04
C CYS A 113 0.97 23.39 -0.76
N ASP A 114 2.20 23.02 -0.45
CA ASP A 114 2.82 21.75 -0.83
C ASP A 114 3.93 21.42 0.15
N ILE A 115 4.11 20.13 0.47
CA ILE A 115 5.13 19.69 1.42
C ILE A 115 6.54 19.69 0.80
N ASP A 116 6.63 19.59 -0.53
CA ASP A 116 7.91 19.50 -1.26
C ASP A 116 8.51 20.90 -1.45
N ASP A 117 9.70 21.10 -0.91
CA ASP A 117 10.40 22.39 -0.90
C ASP A 117 10.82 22.86 -2.30
N ASN A 118 11.22 21.93 -3.19
CA ASN A 118 11.58 22.26 -4.56
C ASN A 118 10.35 22.62 -5.40
N VAL A 119 9.25 21.91 -5.19
CA VAL A 119 7.95 22.25 -5.79
C VAL A 119 7.51 23.64 -5.39
N ARG A 120 7.61 24.00 -4.09
CA ARG A 120 7.29 25.37 -3.62
C ARG A 120 8.15 26.45 -4.26
N LYS A 121 9.46 26.19 -4.45
CA LYS A 121 10.35 27.10 -5.16
C LYS A 121 9.98 27.26 -6.63
N ILE A 122 9.67 26.16 -7.32
CA ILE A 122 9.18 26.17 -8.72
C ILE A 122 7.88 26.97 -8.81
N TYR A 123 6.94 26.73 -7.90
CA TYR A 123 5.66 27.42 -7.85
C TYR A 123 5.86 28.94 -7.66
N LYS A 124 6.72 29.33 -6.70
CA LYS A 124 7.06 30.75 -6.47
C LYS A 124 7.64 31.42 -7.70
N GLU A 125 8.56 30.75 -8.40
CA GLU A 125 9.25 31.29 -9.58
C GLU A 125 8.28 31.55 -10.75
N ASN A 126 7.22 30.73 -10.87
CA ASN A 126 6.25 30.84 -11.95
C ASN A 126 5.04 31.72 -11.60
N TYR A 127 4.66 31.82 -10.32
CA TYR A 127 3.41 32.50 -9.93
C TYR A 127 3.60 33.61 -8.88
N GLY A 128 4.81 33.80 -8.39
CA GLY A 128 5.12 34.86 -7.41
C GLY A 128 4.60 34.59 -5.98
N ILE A 129 3.86 33.50 -5.77
CA ILE A 129 3.30 33.10 -4.48
C ILE A 129 4.21 32.04 -3.86
N ILE A 130 4.51 32.18 -2.56
CA ILE A 130 5.24 31.17 -1.79
C ILE A 130 4.20 30.22 -1.17
N PRO A 131 4.08 28.95 -1.65
CA PRO A 131 3.19 28.02 -0.99
C PRO A 131 3.64 27.70 0.43
N GLU A 132 2.67 27.53 1.35
CA GLU A 132 2.93 27.01 2.69
C GLU A 132 3.40 25.56 2.62
N GLY A 133 3.98 25.07 3.72
CA GLY A 133 4.49 23.70 3.81
C GLY A 133 3.40 22.65 4.07
N ASP A 134 3.56 21.89 5.17
CA ASP A 134 2.59 20.86 5.55
C ASP A 134 1.25 21.51 5.97
N ILE A 135 0.18 21.14 5.27
CA ILE A 135 -1.18 21.64 5.52
C ILE A 135 -1.67 21.35 6.95
N ASN A 136 -1.14 20.31 7.61
CA ASN A 136 -1.51 20.01 9.00
C ASN A 136 -0.96 21.02 10.01
N ASN A 137 0.05 21.78 9.63
CA ASN A 137 0.68 22.81 10.46
C ASN A 137 0.15 24.22 10.17
N VAL A 138 -0.72 24.36 9.17
CA VAL A 138 -1.31 25.63 8.78
C VAL A 138 -2.43 26.00 9.74
N ASP A 139 -2.40 27.23 10.26
CA ASP A 139 -3.51 27.83 10.99
C ASP A 139 -4.63 28.20 9.99
N ILE A 140 -5.67 27.37 9.92
CA ILE A 140 -6.77 27.52 8.96
C ILE A 140 -7.48 28.87 9.14
N GLY A 141 -7.50 29.43 10.36
CA GLY A 141 -8.07 30.75 10.65
C GLY A 141 -7.39 31.87 9.84
N LYS A 142 -6.09 31.74 9.56
CA LYS A 142 -5.29 32.70 8.80
C LYS A 142 -5.40 32.58 7.29
N ILE A 143 -5.96 31.46 6.76
CA ILE A 143 -6.23 31.33 5.33
C ILE A 143 -7.27 32.41 4.96
N PRO A 144 -7.00 33.28 3.97
CA PRO A 144 -8.00 34.24 3.49
C PRO A 144 -9.27 33.55 3.01
N ASP A 145 -10.41 34.23 3.03
CA ASP A 145 -11.64 33.67 2.49
C ASP A 145 -11.55 33.50 0.95
N PHE A 146 -12.11 32.42 0.47
CA PHE A 146 -12.01 32.00 -0.93
C PHE A 146 -13.28 31.29 -1.40
N ASP A 147 -13.44 31.27 -2.72
CA ASP A 147 -14.61 30.68 -3.40
C ASP A 147 -14.39 29.23 -3.82
N ILE A 148 -13.15 28.84 -4.15
CA ILE A 148 -12.81 27.51 -4.75
C ILE A 148 -11.61 26.83 -4.08
N LEU A 149 -11.68 25.49 -3.86
CA LEU A 149 -10.65 24.62 -3.21
C LEU A 149 -10.22 23.39 -4.04
N CYS A 150 -8.88 22.99 -4.06
CA CYS A 150 -8.24 21.84 -4.83
C CYS A 150 -7.15 20.94 -4.11
N GLY A 151 -6.88 19.56 -4.37
CA GLY A 151 -5.85 18.61 -3.76
C GLY A 151 -5.63 17.04 -3.94
N GLY A 152 -4.50 16.16 -3.31
CA GLY A 152 -4.07 14.65 -3.35
C GLY A 152 -2.98 13.94 -2.42
N PHE A 153 -2.34 12.42 -2.07
CA PHE A 153 -1.65 11.73 -0.81
C PHE A 153 -0.62 10.50 -0.74
N PRO A 154 0.31 9.95 0.46
CA PRO A 154 1.51 8.95 0.56
C PRO A 154 1.60 7.64 1.44
N CYS A 155 2.87 6.75 1.56
CA CYS A 155 3.16 5.35 2.12
C CYS A 155 4.62 4.73 2.24
N PHE A 156 4.85 3.27 2.45
CA PHE A 156 6.11 2.46 2.64
C PHE A 156 6.80 1.87 1.39
N ILE A 157 8.10 1.39 1.51
CA ILE A 157 8.86 0.77 0.41
C ILE A 157 8.62 -0.73 0.22
N ALA A 158 8.85 -1.25 -1.01
CA ALA A 158 8.83 -2.69 -1.31
C ALA A 158 9.89 -3.48 -0.52
N GLY A 159 9.63 -4.79 -0.31
CA GLY A 159 10.49 -5.68 0.47
C GLY A 159 10.35 -5.52 1.99
N THR A 160 9.48 -4.64 2.46
CA THR A 160 9.15 -4.50 3.88
C THR A 160 8.26 -5.67 4.30
N GLN A 161 8.74 -6.52 5.22
CA GLN A 161 7.97 -7.68 5.69
C GLN A 161 6.95 -7.27 6.72
N THR A 162 5.69 -7.66 6.50
CA THR A 162 4.58 -7.50 7.46
C THR A 162 4.06 -8.86 7.92
N LEU A 163 3.53 -8.90 9.14
CA LEU A 163 3.03 -10.13 9.74
C LEU A 163 1.56 -10.33 9.41
N THR A 164 1.29 -11.39 8.63
CA THR A 164 -0.06 -11.83 8.29
C THR A 164 -0.44 -13.09 9.07
N ASN A 165 -1.73 -13.45 9.07
CA ASN A 165 -2.22 -14.73 9.61
C ASN A 165 -1.64 -15.98 8.91
N ASN A 166 -0.94 -15.79 7.78
CA ASN A 166 -0.23 -16.83 7.03
C ASN A 166 1.30 -16.68 7.13
N GLY A 167 1.81 -16.03 8.18
CA GLY A 167 3.23 -15.72 8.38
C GLY A 167 3.65 -14.39 7.74
N TYR A 168 4.96 -14.13 7.75
CA TYR A 168 5.50 -12.89 7.19
C TYR A 168 5.48 -12.92 5.67
N LYS A 169 4.94 -11.84 5.09
CA LYS A 169 4.94 -11.58 3.64
C LYS A 169 5.59 -10.23 3.38
N ASN A 170 6.23 -10.07 2.20
CA ASN A 170 6.60 -8.74 1.78
C ASN A 170 5.34 -7.91 1.57
N ILE A 171 5.41 -6.61 1.88
CA ILE A 171 4.27 -5.69 1.85
C ILE A 171 3.59 -5.65 0.48
N GLU A 172 4.35 -5.82 -0.61
CA GLU A 172 3.86 -5.90 -1.98
C GLU A 172 3.13 -7.21 -2.33
N ASP A 173 3.36 -8.28 -1.56
CA ASP A 173 2.81 -9.63 -1.80
C ASP A 173 1.55 -9.92 -0.95
N VAL A 174 1.18 -9.01 -0.06
CA VAL A 174 0.00 -9.12 0.80
C VAL A 174 -1.27 -8.96 -0.04
N LYS A 175 -2.29 -9.76 0.28
CA LYS A 175 -3.61 -9.77 -0.39
C LYS A 175 -4.71 -9.34 0.57
N LEU A 176 -5.82 -8.85 0.04
CA LEU A 176 -7.00 -8.49 0.85
C LEU A 176 -7.58 -9.67 1.65
N THR A 177 -7.29 -10.91 1.24
CA THR A 177 -7.70 -12.13 1.94
C THR A 177 -6.81 -12.46 3.14
N ASP A 178 -5.68 -11.79 3.31
CA ASP A 178 -4.83 -11.92 4.49
C ASP A 178 -5.38 -11.04 5.63
N LYS A 179 -5.01 -11.39 6.86
CA LYS A 179 -5.24 -10.57 8.05
C LYS A 179 -3.91 -10.10 8.60
N LEU A 180 -3.84 -8.91 9.17
CA LEU A 180 -2.62 -8.34 9.76
C LEU A 180 -2.70 -8.30 11.28
N LEU A 181 -1.61 -8.66 11.94
CA LEU A 181 -1.49 -8.48 13.38
C LEU A 181 -1.41 -6.99 13.71
N THR A 182 -2.22 -6.54 14.67
CA THR A 182 -2.29 -5.14 15.09
C THR A 182 -1.62 -4.89 16.43
N HIS A 183 -1.59 -3.63 16.87
CA HIS A 183 -1.05 -3.26 18.18
C HIS A 183 -1.83 -3.87 19.35
N THR A 184 -3.10 -4.26 19.16
CA THR A 184 -3.92 -4.90 20.19
C THR A 184 -3.63 -6.39 20.36
N GLY A 185 -2.75 -6.97 19.53
CA GLY A 185 -2.45 -8.40 19.53
C GLY A 185 -3.46 -9.26 18.76
N LYS A 186 -4.41 -8.63 18.05
CA LYS A 186 -5.44 -9.31 17.26
C LYS A 186 -5.13 -9.24 15.77
N PHE A 187 -5.52 -10.27 15.03
CA PHE A 187 -5.49 -10.26 13.57
C PHE A 187 -6.75 -9.63 13.00
N GLN A 188 -6.60 -8.51 12.31
CA GLN A 188 -7.67 -7.74 11.70
C GLN A 188 -7.66 -7.87 10.18
N ASN A 189 -8.84 -7.72 9.56
CA ASN A 189 -8.97 -7.74 8.10
C ASN A 189 -8.27 -6.53 7.48
N ILE A 190 -7.77 -6.73 6.25
CA ILE A 190 -7.23 -5.64 5.44
C ILE A 190 -8.39 -5.06 4.63
N LEU A 191 -8.71 -3.80 4.87
CA LEU A 191 -9.76 -3.10 4.15
C LEU A 191 -9.25 -2.59 2.79
N ASN A 192 -7.96 -2.19 2.72
CA ASN A 192 -7.37 -1.64 1.52
C ASN A 192 -5.86 -1.90 1.43
N LEU A 193 -5.38 -2.14 0.20
CA LEU A 193 -3.96 -2.24 -0.15
C LEU A 193 -3.53 -0.98 -0.88
N GLN A 194 -2.65 -0.21 -0.28
CA GLN A 194 -2.17 1.05 -0.84
C GLN A 194 -0.80 0.89 -1.47
N ARG A 195 -0.63 1.48 -2.65
CA ARG A 195 0.63 1.50 -3.38
C ARG A 195 0.83 2.84 -4.05
N LYS A 196 2.01 3.45 -3.83
CA LYS A 196 2.33 4.78 -4.33
C LYS A 196 3.81 4.89 -4.67
N GLN A 197 4.13 5.80 -5.57
CA GLN A 197 5.52 6.25 -5.78
C GLN A 197 5.84 7.39 -4.82
N TYR A 198 7.02 7.35 -4.24
CA TYR A 198 7.48 8.30 -3.26
C TYR A 198 8.86 8.85 -3.63
N SER A 199 9.02 10.16 -3.51
CA SER A 199 10.29 10.86 -3.50
C SER A 199 10.32 11.78 -2.30
N GLY A 200 11.41 11.76 -1.56
CA GLY A 200 11.58 12.53 -0.32
C GLY A 200 12.48 11.78 0.64
N GLU A 201 12.49 12.18 1.90
CA GLU A 201 13.32 11.56 2.93
C GLU A 201 12.76 10.20 3.35
N LEU A 202 13.60 9.18 3.30
CA LEU A 202 13.38 7.88 3.91
C LEU A 202 14.15 7.77 5.21
N PHE A 203 13.51 7.18 6.20
CA PHE A 203 14.11 6.88 7.50
C PHE A 203 14.42 5.40 7.59
N ASP A 204 15.72 5.10 7.69
CA ASP A 204 16.26 3.77 7.89
C ASP A 204 16.44 3.53 9.40
N ILE A 205 15.55 2.75 9.97
CA ILE A 205 15.47 2.49 11.42
C ILE A 205 16.01 1.10 11.70
N LYS A 206 17.16 1.02 12.37
CA LYS A 206 17.73 -0.21 12.89
C LYS A 206 17.41 -0.33 14.38
N ILE A 207 16.67 -1.36 14.74
CA ILE A 207 16.26 -1.66 16.12
C ILE A 207 17.19 -2.74 16.68
N LYS A 208 17.57 -2.62 17.96
CA LYS A 208 18.37 -3.64 18.63
C LYS A 208 17.62 -4.97 18.65
N TYR A 209 18.37 -6.06 18.50
CA TYR A 209 17.87 -7.44 18.48
C TYR A 209 17.04 -7.83 17.24
N HIS A 210 16.88 -6.93 16.25
CA HIS A 210 16.26 -7.21 14.97
C HIS A 210 17.32 -7.27 13.87
N PRO A 211 17.27 -8.26 12.95
CA PRO A 211 18.33 -8.47 11.95
C PRO A 211 18.31 -7.43 10.84
N GLU A 212 17.17 -6.83 10.57
CA GLU A 212 16.92 -6.01 9.38
C GLU A 212 16.62 -4.56 9.72
N ILE A 213 16.81 -3.69 8.71
CA ILE A 213 16.45 -2.28 8.77
C ILE A 213 14.99 -2.13 8.34
N ILE A 214 14.22 -1.34 9.05
CA ILE A 214 12.89 -0.90 8.63
C ILE A 214 13.06 0.43 7.95
N THR A 215 12.61 0.53 6.71
CA THR A 215 12.66 1.77 5.93
C THR A 215 11.27 2.29 5.67
N SER A 216 10.98 3.51 6.09
CA SER A 216 9.68 4.17 5.87
C SER A 216 9.85 5.61 5.43
N THR A 217 8.76 6.19 4.93
CA THR A 217 8.67 7.63 4.69
C THR A 217 8.69 8.40 6.00
N GLU A 218 9.08 9.66 5.95
CA GLU A 218 9.27 10.53 7.11
C GLU A 218 8.04 10.64 8.03
N GLU A 219 6.86 10.63 7.46
CA GLU A 219 5.59 10.80 8.19
C GLU A 219 5.01 9.51 8.79
N HIS A 220 5.67 8.36 8.57
CA HIS A 220 5.12 7.08 9.00
C HIS A 220 5.15 6.93 10.52
N PRO A 221 3.98 6.67 11.20
CA PRO A 221 3.96 6.62 12.65
C PRO A 221 4.38 5.25 13.21
N TYR A 222 5.21 5.28 14.24
CA TYR A 222 5.67 4.14 15.04
C TYR A 222 5.11 4.20 16.45
N TYR A 223 4.75 3.05 17.01
CA TYR A 223 4.31 2.94 18.39
C TYR A 223 5.52 2.85 19.33
N VAL A 224 5.75 3.91 20.10
CA VAL A 224 6.97 4.05 20.90
C VAL A 224 6.70 4.55 22.31
N CYS A 225 7.57 4.17 23.26
CA CYS A 225 7.69 4.85 24.55
C CYS A 225 9.04 5.55 24.67
N GLU A 226 9.05 6.72 25.26
CA GLU A 226 10.26 7.56 25.39
C GLU A 226 10.97 7.32 26.69
N LYS A 227 12.27 7.06 26.64
CA LYS A 227 13.16 6.97 27.80
C LYS A 227 13.49 8.35 28.31
N LYS A 228 13.13 8.63 29.59
CA LYS A 228 13.43 9.87 30.28
C LYS A 228 14.28 9.64 31.52
N LYS A 229 14.97 10.68 31.93
CA LYS A 229 15.77 10.70 33.16
C LYS A 229 15.23 11.77 34.09
N LYS A 230 15.01 11.42 35.35
CA LYS A 230 14.66 12.34 36.42
C LYS A 230 15.72 12.31 37.51
N TRP A 231 16.24 13.46 37.88
CA TRP A 231 17.21 13.56 38.97
C TRP A 231 16.53 13.19 40.30
N ASP A 232 17.15 12.34 41.05
CA ASP A 232 16.76 11.98 42.42
C ASP A 232 17.71 12.64 43.40
N PRO A 233 17.29 13.71 44.10
CA PRO A 233 18.18 14.43 45.02
C PRO A 233 18.57 13.62 46.27
N LEU A 234 17.72 12.65 46.69
CA LEU A 234 17.96 11.85 47.87
C LEU A 234 19.08 10.83 47.60
N ASN A 235 19.04 10.17 46.46
CA ASN A 235 20.01 9.15 46.08
C ASN A 235 21.14 9.70 45.19
N ARG A 236 21.18 10.99 44.90
CA ARG A 236 22.14 11.70 44.04
C ARG A 236 22.42 10.97 42.70
N ARG A 237 21.36 10.46 42.04
CA ARG A 237 21.44 9.74 40.77
C ARG A 237 20.28 10.07 39.87
N TYR A 238 20.46 9.80 38.58
CA TYR A 238 19.36 9.88 37.63
C TYR A 238 18.57 8.56 37.62
N ASN A 239 17.28 8.63 37.95
CA ASN A 239 16.36 7.52 37.76
C ASN A 239 15.84 7.54 36.31
N ILE A 240 15.83 6.37 35.67
CA ILE A 240 15.34 6.17 34.33
C ILE A 240 13.87 5.72 34.39
N PHE A 241 13.01 6.36 33.64
CA PHE A 241 11.63 5.94 33.48
C PHE A 241 11.22 6.03 32.00
N PHE A 242 10.15 5.35 31.65
CA PHE A 242 9.58 5.34 30.31
C PHE A 242 8.19 5.97 30.35
N THR A 243 7.88 6.81 29.34
CA THR A 243 6.55 7.40 29.19
C THR A 243 5.52 6.34 28.84
N GLU A 244 4.23 6.67 28.94
CA GLU A 244 3.19 5.86 28.30
C GLU A 244 3.42 5.83 26.77
N PRO A 245 3.05 4.72 26.12
CA PRO A 245 3.22 4.57 24.69
C PRO A 245 2.44 5.61 23.89
N LYS A 246 3.04 6.07 22.79
CA LYS A 246 2.41 7.01 21.85
C LYS A 246 2.87 6.77 20.42
N TRP A 247 2.10 7.26 19.48
CA TRP A 247 2.48 7.27 18.09
C TRP A 247 3.41 8.44 17.81
N LYS A 248 4.55 8.19 17.15
CA LYS A 248 5.52 9.19 16.71
C LYS A 248 5.86 8.96 15.24
N LYS A 249 5.91 10.03 14.45
CA LYS A 249 6.34 9.98 13.05
C LYS A 249 7.83 9.59 12.95
N ALA A 250 8.24 8.99 11.83
CA ALA A 250 9.63 8.57 11.63
C ALA A 250 10.63 9.72 11.75
N ASN A 251 10.28 10.92 11.27
CA ASN A 251 11.10 12.13 11.37
C ASN A 251 11.17 12.72 12.81
N GLU A 252 10.27 12.34 13.71
CA GLU A 252 10.26 12.76 15.12
C GLU A 252 11.02 11.79 16.03
N LEU A 253 11.44 10.64 15.50
CA LEU A 253 12.09 9.59 16.29
C LEU A 253 13.49 10.00 16.74
N THR A 254 13.82 9.63 17.98
CA THR A 254 15.12 9.85 18.59
C THR A 254 15.69 8.54 19.13
N MET A 255 16.95 8.57 19.53
CA MET A 255 17.60 7.41 20.18
C MET A 255 17.03 7.07 21.58
N ASN A 256 16.10 7.89 22.10
CA ASN A 256 15.39 7.62 23.36
C ASN A 256 14.01 6.94 23.13
N ASP A 257 13.57 6.77 21.89
CA ASP A 257 12.27 6.18 21.57
C ASP A 257 12.39 4.66 21.41
N TYR A 258 11.79 3.89 22.32
CA TYR A 258 11.78 2.44 22.30
C TYR A 258 10.57 1.93 21.54
N PHE A 259 10.79 1.01 20.62
CA PHE A 259 9.78 0.48 19.69
C PHE A 259 9.02 -0.69 20.31
N GLY A 260 7.69 -0.62 20.24
CA GLY A 260 6.82 -1.65 20.78
C GLY A 260 6.63 -2.83 19.83
N MET A 261 6.62 -4.03 20.42
CA MET A 261 6.17 -5.27 19.81
C MET A 261 5.14 -5.91 20.75
N VAL A 262 3.97 -6.26 20.24
CA VAL A 262 2.91 -6.88 21.05
C VAL A 262 3.26 -8.34 21.39
N ILE A 263 3.01 -8.74 22.61
CA ILE A 263 3.10 -10.13 23.08
C ILE A 263 1.70 -10.72 22.97
N ASN A 264 1.58 -11.85 22.27
CA ASN A 264 0.32 -12.57 22.19
C ASN A 264 0.03 -13.28 23.51
N ASP A 265 -1.09 -13.00 24.14
CA ASP A 265 -1.56 -13.57 25.41
C ASP A 265 -2.75 -14.53 25.28
N ASN A 266 -3.14 -14.87 24.04
CA ASN A 266 -4.17 -15.87 23.81
C ASN A 266 -3.76 -17.23 24.40
N GLU A 267 -4.73 -18.01 24.84
CA GLU A 267 -4.56 -19.38 25.36
C GLU A 267 -5.60 -20.30 24.73
N ILE A 268 -5.44 -20.56 23.43
CA ILE A 268 -6.39 -21.32 22.61
C ILE A 268 -5.76 -22.66 22.21
N ILE A 269 -6.40 -23.76 22.58
CA ILE A 269 -6.01 -25.10 22.11
C ILE A 269 -6.61 -25.28 20.71
N PRO A 270 -5.78 -25.48 19.65
CA PRO A 270 -6.27 -25.59 18.30
C PRO A 270 -6.91 -26.95 18.03
N GLU A 271 -7.94 -26.91 17.18
CA GLU A 271 -8.66 -28.08 16.69
C GLU A 271 -8.69 -28.08 15.16
N PHE A 272 -8.55 -29.26 14.55
CA PHE A 272 -8.56 -29.38 13.10
C PHE A 272 -9.45 -30.52 12.63
N THR A 273 -10.20 -30.26 11.57
CA THR A 273 -10.93 -31.27 10.81
C THR A 273 -10.37 -31.33 9.39
N PHE A 274 -10.11 -32.51 8.89
CA PHE A 274 -9.60 -32.73 7.55
C PHE A 274 -10.48 -33.76 6.81
N GLU A 275 -10.83 -33.46 5.57
CA GLU A 275 -11.50 -34.39 4.67
C GLU A 275 -10.45 -35.26 3.95
N LYS A 276 -10.39 -36.55 4.27
CA LYS A 276 -9.53 -37.54 3.61
C LYS A 276 -10.27 -38.20 2.45
N PRO A 277 -9.78 -38.10 1.22
CA PRO A 277 -10.36 -38.82 0.10
C PRO A 277 -10.19 -40.34 0.30
N VAL A 278 -11.29 -41.10 0.32
CA VAL A 278 -11.30 -42.56 0.35
C VAL A 278 -11.32 -43.12 -1.08
N ASN A 279 -12.18 -42.52 -1.92
CA ASN A 279 -12.22 -42.75 -3.37
C ASN A 279 -12.78 -41.49 -4.05
N GLN A 280 -13.00 -41.53 -5.37
CA GLN A 280 -13.51 -40.35 -6.11
C GLN A 280 -14.91 -39.87 -5.69
N TYR A 281 -15.65 -40.67 -4.90
CA TYR A 281 -17.02 -40.36 -4.47
C TYR A 281 -17.18 -40.22 -2.95
N LYS A 282 -16.21 -40.70 -2.15
CA LYS A 282 -16.32 -40.77 -0.70
C LYS A 282 -15.13 -40.09 -0.05
N LYS A 283 -15.43 -39.21 0.93
CA LYS A 283 -14.46 -38.62 1.84
C LYS A 283 -14.78 -39.06 3.26
N GLU A 284 -13.76 -39.14 4.10
CA GLU A 284 -13.90 -39.35 5.54
C GLU A 284 -13.34 -38.14 6.28
N GLU A 285 -14.11 -37.64 7.25
CA GLU A 285 -13.63 -36.59 8.14
C GLU A 285 -12.75 -37.17 9.25
N THR A 286 -11.62 -36.55 9.47
CA THR A 286 -10.72 -36.85 10.59
C THR A 286 -10.56 -35.60 11.44
N TYR A 287 -10.80 -35.74 12.75
CA TYR A 287 -10.73 -34.65 13.74
C TYR A 287 -9.58 -34.88 14.69
N ILE A 288 -8.93 -33.78 15.09
CA ILE A 288 -7.94 -33.77 16.17
C ILE A 288 -8.00 -32.47 16.95
N LYS A 289 -7.95 -32.60 18.28
CA LYS A 289 -7.68 -31.52 19.22
C LYS A 289 -6.26 -31.63 19.73
N LEU A 290 -5.50 -30.54 19.69
CA LEU A 290 -4.08 -30.57 20.06
C LEU A 290 -3.89 -30.30 21.58
N ASP A 291 -4.58 -31.05 22.43
CA ASP A 291 -4.61 -30.93 23.90
C ASP A 291 -3.64 -31.87 24.63
N ASN A 292 -2.74 -32.53 23.91
CA ASN A 292 -1.70 -33.41 24.46
C ASN A 292 -0.30 -32.78 24.27
N LEU A 293 0.48 -32.70 25.33
CA LEU A 293 1.83 -32.14 25.32
C LEU A 293 2.81 -32.86 24.40
N ASP A 294 2.66 -34.21 24.23
CA ASP A 294 3.47 -34.96 23.28
C ASP A 294 3.22 -34.54 21.83
N TYR A 295 2.01 -34.11 21.47
CA TYR A 295 1.73 -33.57 20.14
C TYR A 295 2.60 -32.33 19.84
N TRP A 296 2.78 -31.45 20.82
CA TRP A 296 3.57 -30.25 20.66
C TRP A 296 5.07 -30.52 20.62
N PHE A 297 5.55 -31.41 21.45
CA PHE A 297 6.94 -31.86 21.37
C PHE A 297 7.25 -32.46 19.98
N VAL A 298 6.39 -33.34 19.49
CA VAL A 298 6.58 -33.99 18.18
C VAL A 298 6.54 -32.96 17.05
N MET A 299 5.60 -32.01 17.08
CA MET A 299 5.59 -30.93 16.08
C MET A 299 6.89 -30.12 16.12
N GLY A 300 7.34 -29.72 17.30
CA GLY A 300 8.59 -28.99 17.45
C GLY A 300 9.79 -29.76 16.90
N TYR A 301 9.92 -31.04 17.24
CA TYR A 301 10.99 -31.90 16.76
C TYR A 301 10.97 -32.05 15.23
N LEU A 302 9.80 -32.34 14.65
CA LEU A 302 9.64 -32.52 13.20
C LEU A 302 9.88 -31.24 12.40
N ILE A 303 9.69 -30.07 13.00
CA ILE A 303 10.05 -28.80 12.37
C ILE A 303 11.55 -28.57 12.36
N GLY A 304 12.32 -29.06 13.35
CA GLY A 304 13.78 -29.11 13.31
C GLY A 304 14.26 -30.12 12.26
N ASP A 305 14.22 -31.40 12.60
CA ASP A 305 14.86 -32.51 11.90
C ASP A 305 13.89 -33.36 11.03
N GLY A 306 12.66 -32.86 10.78
CA GLY A 306 11.69 -33.55 9.94
C GLY A 306 11.40 -32.87 8.61
N TRP A 307 10.81 -33.66 7.70
CA TRP A 307 10.25 -33.16 6.43
C TRP A 307 9.05 -33.98 5.98
N ILE A 308 8.25 -33.41 5.09
CA ILE A 308 7.05 -34.02 4.54
C ILE A 308 7.21 -34.23 3.03
N GLU A 309 6.70 -35.35 2.54
CA GLU A 309 6.68 -35.70 1.12
C GLU A 309 5.25 -36.00 0.67
N GLU A 310 4.92 -35.59 -0.55
CA GLU A 310 3.68 -35.88 -1.22
C GLU A 310 4.03 -36.44 -2.63
N THR A 311 3.64 -37.65 -2.90
CA THR A 311 3.88 -38.29 -4.19
C THR A 311 2.56 -38.75 -4.79
N THR A 312 2.30 -38.39 -6.04
CA THR A 312 1.16 -38.89 -6.80
C THR A 312 1.60 -40.17 -7.52
N LYS A 313 0.91 -41.29 -7.25
CA LYS A 313 1.13 -42.53 -7.93
C LYS A 313 0.54 -42.50 -9.35
N GLU A 314 0.94 -43.43 -10.20
CA GLU A 314 0.45 -43.52 -11.58
C GLU A 314 -1.08 -43.72 -11.68
N ASP A 315 -1.68 -44.30 -10.63
CA ASP A 315 -3.13 -44.48 -10.49
C ASP A 315 -3.88 -43.22 -9.96
N GLY A 316 -3.18 -42.08 -9.85
CA GLY A 316 -3.73 -40.82 -9.36
C GLY A 316 -3.89 -40.72 -7.84
N ARG A 317 -3.58 -41.75 -7.07
CA ARG A 317 -3.64 -41.71 -5.60
C ARG A 317 -2.45 -40.96 -5.03
N CYS A 318 -2.68 -40.08 -4.05
CA CYS A 318 -1.63 -39.38 -3.33
C CYS A 318 -1.14 -40.21 -2.14
N ALA A 319 0.18 -40.35 -2.04
CA ALA A 319 0.83 -40.91 -0.86
C ALA A 319 1.45 -39.77 -0.04
N TYR A 320 1.12 -39.72 1.24
CA TYR A 320 1.55 -38.71 2.20
C TYR A 320 2.57 -39.32 3.15
N LYS A 321 3.80 -38.81 3.15
CA LYS A 321 4.86 -39.33 4.01
C LYS A 321 5.37 -38.21 4.92
N ILE A 322 5.64 -38.57 6.15
CA ILE A 322 6.35 -37.78 7.16
C ILE A 322 7.66 -38.51 7.43
N ARG A 323 8.77 -37.82 7.30
CA ARG A 323 10.10 -38.33 7.55
C ARG A 323 10.85 -37.46 8.53
N PHE A 324 11.74 -38.07 9.28
CA PHE A 324 12.58 -37.39 10.26
C PHE A 324 13.86 -38.16 10.54
N ALA A 325 14.86 -37.45 11.05
CA ALA A 325 16.13 -38.02 11.49
C ALA A 325 16.25 -37.93 13.02
N ILE A 326 16.76 -38.97 13.66
CA ILE A 326 17.05 -38.96 15.09
C ILE A 326 18.52 -39.26 15.27
N ASN A 327 19.21 -38.48 16.13
CA ASN A 327 20.56 -38.77 16.54
C ASN A 327 20.61 -40.04 17.42
N ASN A 328 21.58 -40.90 17.16
CA ASN A 328 21.70 -42.20 17.89
C ASN A 328 21.77 -42.03 19.43
N LYS A 329 22.20 -40.88 19.93
CA LYS A 329 22.26 -40.60 21.38
C LYS A 329 20.88 -40.32 22.00
N ASP A 330 19.92 -39.89 21.20
CA ASP A 330 18.60 -39.46 21.65
C ASP A 330 17.50 -40.40 21.14
N GLU A 331 17.90 -41.55 20.55
CA GLU A 331 16.97 -42.43 19.82
C GLU A 331 15.84 -42.90 20.72
N ASP A 332 16.13 -43.44 21.87
CA ASP A 332 15.12 -44.09 22.71
C ASP A 332 14.05 -43.09 23.18
N GLU A 333 14.48 -41.94 23.75
CA GLU A 333 13.57 -40.93 24.28
C GLU A 333 12.67 -40.30 23.15
N VAL A 334 13.31 -39.83 22.08
CA VAL A 334 12.63 -39.11 21.01
C VAL A 334 11.77 -40.07 20.19
N PHE A 335 12.29 -41.25 19.87
CA PHE A 335 11.56 -42.27 19.13
C PHE A 335 10.28 -42.70 19.86
N GLU A 336 10.36 -42.99 21.18
CA GLU A 336 9.18 -43.36 21.95
C GLU A 336 8.13 -42.26 21.99
N ARG A 337 8.52 -41.00 22.19
CA ARG A 337 7.56 -39.88 22.18
C ARG A 337 6.90 -39.70 20.82
N ILE A 338 7.65 -39.82 19.72
CA ILE A 338 7.07 -39.70 18.36
C ILE A 338 6.14 -40.90 18.10
N ASN A 339 6.55 -42.12 18.44
CA ASN A 339 5.78 -43.33 18.18
C ASN A 339 4.47 -43.41 18.99
N LYS A 340 4.40 -42.78 20.16
CA LYS A 340 3.15 -42.60 20.93
C LYS A 340 2.13 -41.73 20.16
N VAL A 341 2.61 -40.76 19.38
CA VAL A 341 1.77 -39.79 18.67
C VAL A 341 1.49 -40.24 17.23
N ILE A 342 2.51 -40.73 16.54
CA ILE A 342 2.44 -41.13 15.13
C ILE A 342 3.15 -42.49 15.01
N THR A 343 2.39 -43.53 14.72
CA THR A 343 2.96 -44.88 14.53
C THR A 343 3.99 -44.89 13.39
N ILE A 344 5.23 -45.25 13.74
CA ILE A 344 6.35 -45.27 12.81
C ILE A 344 6.30 -46.59 12.02
N THR A 345 6.27 -46.53 10.70
CA THR A 345 6.11 -47.69 9.80
C THR A 345 7.35 -47.98 8.98
N ASP A 346 8.28 -47.03 8.86
CA ASP A 346 9.46 -47.15 8.00
C ASP A 346 10.70 -46.79 8.82
N LYS A 347 11.63 -47.73 8.93
CA LYS A 347 12.88 -47.59 9.71
C LYS A 347 14.04 -47.87 8.75
N ASN A 348 14.69 -46.83 8.26
CA ASN A 348 15.83 -46.95 7.38
C ASN A 348 17.12 -46.66 8.21
N CYS A 349 17.89 -47.69 8.46
CA CYS A 349 19.15 -47.59 9.17
C CYS A 349 20.27 -47.78 8.15
N ASP A 350 20.83 -46.70 7.61
CA ASP A 350 22.11 -46.78 6.92
C ASP A 350 23.24 -47.02 7.93
N SER A 351 23.91 -48.15 7.82
CA SER A 351 25.05 -48.52 8.68
C SER A 351 26.22 -47.56 8.43
N GLY A 352 26.40 -46.59 9.29
CA GLY A 352 27.50 -45.63 9.22
C GLY A 352 27.11 -44.16 9.55
N ASP A 353 25.82 -43.83 9.45
CA ASP A 353 25.33 -42.47 9.80
C ASP A 353 25.20 -42.31 11.33
N LYS A 354 25.58 -41.12 11.84
CA LYS A 354 25.35 -40.71 13.23
C LYS A 354 23.86 -40.51 13.56
N CYS A 355 22.99 -40.59 12.56
CA CYS A 355 21.54 -40.39 12.65
C CYS A 355 20.80 -41.50 11.95
N LYS A 356 19.71 -41.97 12.53
CA LYS A 356 18.77 -42.90 11.91
C LYS A 356 17.61 -42.16 11.30
N LYS A 357 17.15 -42.58 10.12
CA LYS A 357 16.01 -42.00 9.42
C LYS A 357 14.76 -42.89 9.63
N PHE A 358 13.68 -42.24 9.98
CA PHE A 358 12.39 -42.84 10.26
C PHE A 358 11.32 -42.24 9.34
N GLY A 359 10.23 -43.00 9.13
CA GLY A 359 9.11 -42.52 8.34
C GLY A 359 7.78 -43.15 8.76
N CYS A 360 6.73 -42.44 8.44
CA CYS A 360 5.35 -42.90 8.59
C CYS A 360 4.44 -42.29 7.55
N SER A 361 3.26 -42.88 7.38
CA SER A 361 2.21 -42.38 6.51
C SER A 361 0.99 -42.07 7.36
N ASN A 362 0.75 -40.78 7.60
CA ASN A 362 -0.41 -40.30 8.37
C ASN A 362 -0.96 -39.03 7.73
N PHE A 363 -2.17 -39.10 7.16
CA PHE A 363 -2.81 -38.02 6.44
C PHE A 363 -3.07 -36.79 7.34
N MET A 364 -3.57 -37.00 8.54
CA MET A 364 -3.91 -35.95 9.49
C MET A 364 -2.65 -35.19 9.91
N TRP A 365 -1.63 -35.88 10.40
CA TRP A 365 -0.37 -35.27 10.80
C TRP A 365 0.38 -34.62 9.63
N TYR A 366 0.31 -35.22 8.43
CA TYR A 366 0.82 -34.59 7.22
C TYR A 366 0.20 -33.20 7.00
N ASN A 367 -1.13 -33.09 7.10
CA ASN A 367 -1.82 -31.81 6.88
C ASN A 367 -1.56 -30.78 7.99
N ILE A 368 -1.35 -31.20 9.24
CA ILE A 368 -0.91 -30.31 10.33
C ILE A 368 0.50 -29.80 10.02
N LEU A 369 1.44 -30.68 9.73
CA LEU A 369 2.84 -30.33 9.48
C LEU A 369 3.02 -29.50 8.20
N LYS A 370 2.16 -29.70 7.19
CA LYS A 370 2.13 -28.89 5.96
C LYS A 370 1.89 -27.39 6.26
N LYS A 371 1.20 -27.06 7.34
CA LYS A 371 0.97 -25.67 7.77
C LYS A 371 2.23 -24.95 8.23
N PHE A 372 3.28 -25.67 8.59
CA PHE A 372 4.59 -25.10 8.96
C PHE A 372 5.49 -24.79 7.76
N GLY A 373 5.00 -24.96 6.54
CA GLY A 373 5.74 -24.69 5.30
C GLY A 373 6.60 -25.87 4.81
N LYS A 374 7.18 -25.72 3.62
CA LYS A 374 8.02 -26.73 2.96
C LYS A 374 9.46 -26.24 2.84
N PHE A 375 10.40 -27.16 2.88
CA PHE A 375 11.85 -26.92 2.82
C PHE A 375 12.37 -26.03 3.94
N ALA A 376 13.65 -26.12 4.27
CA ALA A 376 14.27 -25.39 5.37
C ALA A 376 14.02 -23.86 5.31
N HIS A 377 14.05 -23.26 4.12
CA HIS A 377 13.86 -21.82 3.94
C HIS A 377 12.39 -21.37 3.92
N GLY A 378 11.45 -22.28 3.73
CA GLY A 378 10.01 -22.01 3.72
C GLY A 378 9.33 -22.33 5.06
N LYS A 379 10.05 -22.84 6.07
CA LYS A 379 9.49 -23.12 7.40
C LYS A 379 9.05 -21.85 8.11
N LEU A 380 7.94 -21.91 8.83
CA LEU A 380 7.36 -20.81 9.61
C LEU A 380 6.67 -21.37 10.86
N ILE A 381 6.39 -20.53 11.83
CA ILE A 381 5.51 -20.84 12.96
C ILE A 381 4.11 -20.32 12.62
N PRO A 382 3.09 -21.18 12.43
CA PRO A 382 1.72 -20.77 12.24
C PRO A 382 1.18 -20.00 13.45
N GLU A 383 0.20 -19.16 13.23
CA GLU A 383 -0.36 -18.31 14.27
C GLU A 383 -1.02 -19.12 15.39
N TRP A 384 -1.78 -20.15 15.06
CA TRP A 384 -2.42 -21.00 16.06
C TRP A 384 -1.43 -21.65 17.05
N VAL A 385 -0.15 -21.79 16.67
CA VAL A 385 0.92 -22.20 17.61
C VAL A 385 1.22 -21.08 18.60
N GLN A 386 1.16 -19.82 18.16
CA GLN A 386 1.42 -18.66 19.02
C GLN A 386 0.23 -18.35 19.93
N ASP A 387 -0.99 -18.75 19.53
CA ASP A 387 -2.20 -18.60 20.33
C ASP A 387 -2.31 -19.64 21.45
N ALA A 388 -1.51 -20.72 21.41
CA ALA A 388 -1.58 -21.81 22.37
C ALA A 388 -1.18 -21.41 23.79
N PRO A 389 -1.65 -22.13 24.84
CA PRO A 389 -1.20 -21.96 26.21
C PRO A 389 0.32 -22.17 26.36
N LYS A 390 0.91 -21.54 27.37
CA LYS A 390 2.38 -21.48 27.56
C LYS A 390 3.02 -22.85 27.75
N GLU A 391 2.36 -23.78 28.43
CA GLU A 391 2.85 -25.14 28.59
C GLU A 391 3.01 -25.89 27.28
N PHE A 392 2.08 -25.75 26.36
CA PHE A 392 2.16 -26.35 25.03
C PHE A 392 3.24 -25.71 24.16
N ILE A 393 3.37 -24.39 24.22
CA ILE A 393 4.46 -23.66 23.55
C ILE A 393 5.82 -24.11 24.10
N GLN A 394 5.94 -24.30 25.41
CA GLN A 394 7.19 -24.79 26.04
C GLN A 394 7.54 -26.17 25.48
N GLU A 395 6.59 -27.10 25.39
CA GLU A 395 6.83 -28.42 24.82
C GLU A 395 7.19 -28.39 23.34
N PHE A 396 6.56 -27.53 22.57
CA PHE A 396 6.96 -27.30 21.17
C PHE A 396 8.42 -26.83 21.07
N ILE A 397 8.83 -25.89 21.93
CA ILE A 397 10.19 -25.39 21.98
C ILE A 397 11.15 -26.50 22.45
N ASN A 398 10.76 -27.30 23.42
CA ASN A 398 11.56 -28.43 23.89
C ASN A 398 11.86 -29.41 22.75
N GLY A 399 10.84 -29.79 21.97
CA GLY A 399 11.01 -30.64 20.81
C GLY A 399 11.91 -30.02 19.74
N TYR A 400 11.71 -28.73 19.42
CA TYR A 400 12.56 -28.04 18.46
C TYR A 400 14.01 -27.91 18.91
N MET A 401 14.24 -27.63 20.20
CA MET A 401 15.57 -27.52 20.78
C MET A 401 16.30 -28.87 20.81
N LYS A 402 15.58 -29.97 20.95
CA LYS A 402 16.15 -31.33 20.92
C LYS A 402 16.64 -31.67 19.49
N ALA A 403 15.97 -31.11 18.43
CA ALA A 403 16.35 -31.31 17.03
C ALA A 403 17.51 -30.35 16.62
N ASP A 404 17.20 -29.05 16.54
CA ASP A 404 18.06 -28.01 15.93
C ASP A 404 18.64 -27.00 16.94
N GLY A 405 18.39 -27.17 18.22
CA GLY A 405 18.85 -26.26 19.28
C GLY A 405 20.24 -26.53 19.79
N CYS A 406 20.90 -25.49 20.30
CA CYS A 406 22.16 -25.60 21.03
C CYS A 406 22.10 -24.76 22.31
N ILE A 407 22.46 -25.34 23.43
CA ILE A 407 22.58 -24.64 24.71
C ILE A 407 24.08 -24.60 25.14
N ASN A 408 24.63 -23.39 25.13
CA ASN A 408 26.02 -23.17 25.56
C ASN A 408 26.07 -22.78 27.03
N ASN A 409 26.98 -23.41 27.80
CA ASN A 409 27.19 -23.14 29.21
C ASN A 409 25.90 -23.18 30.07
N ASN A 410 24.95 -24.07 29.73
CA ASN A 410 23.67 -24.29 30.40
C ASN A 410 22.74 -23.03 30.52
N THR A 411 23.10 -21.93 29.90
CA THR A 411 22.37 -20.64 30.04
C THR A 411 22.09 -19.92 28.73
N ILE A 412 22.94 -20.09 27.71
CA ILE A 412 22.82 -19.37 26.44
C ILE A 412 22.24 -20.32 25.42
N LEU A 413 21.04 -20.01 25.04
CA LEU A 413 20.35 -20.71 23.93
C LEU A 413 20.74 -20.09 22.61
N GLN A 414 20.99 -20.93 21.61
CA GLN A 414 21.25 -20.54 20.23
C GLN A 414 20.54 -21.47 19.26
N ILE A 415 19.84 -20.88 18.31
CA ILE A 415 19.15 -21.54 17.18
C ILE A 415 19.64 -20.88 15.89
N THR A 416 19.89 -21.70 14.86
CA THR A 416 20.28 -21.17 13.55
C THR A 416 19.38 -21.73 12.47
N THR A 417 18.73 -20.87 11.68
CA THR A 417 17.86 -21.27 10.58
C THR A 417 18.09 -20.42 9.33
N VAL A 418 17.76 -20.97 8.15
CA VAL A 418 17.77 -20.23 6.88
C VAL A 418 16.44 -19.52 6.61
N SER A 419 15.41 -19.76 7.41
CA SER A 419 14.10 -19.12 7.30
C SER A 419 13.98 -17.91 8.23
N SER A 420 13.79 -16.73 7.66
CA SER A 420 13.45 -15.53 8.42
C SER A 420 12.10 -15.67 9.14
N ASN A 421 11.10 -16.28 8.50
CA ASN A 421 9.78 -16.50 9.08
C ASN A 421 9.82 -17.39 10.32
N LEU A 422 10.60 -18.47 10.25
CA LEU A 422 10.82 -19.34 11.41
C LEU A 422 11.55 -18.60 12.53
N ALA A 423 12.58 -17.81 12.20
CA ALA A 423 13.34 -17.04 13.17
C ALA A 423 12.47 -16.02 13.93
N TYR A 424 11.67 -15.24 13.23
CA TYR A 424 10.75 -14.30 13.85
C TYR A 424 9.64 -15.00 14.65
N GLY A 425 9.11 -16.12 14.14
CA GLY A 425 8.12 -16.92 14.84
C GLY A 425 8.66 -17.48 16.16
N LEU A 426 9.85 -18.08 16.18
CA LEU A 426 10.49 -18.57 17.39
C LEU A 426 10.77 -17.44 18.40
N GLN A 427 11.24 -16.27 17.94
CA GLN A 427 11.41 -15.11 18.82
C GLN A 427 10.10 -14.75 19.54
N ARG A 428 8.96 -14.79 18.83
CA ARG A 428 7.65 -14.50 19.41
C ARG A 428 7.21 -15.56 20.42
N LEU A 429 7.46 -16.85 20.17
CA LEU A 429 7.18 -17.91 21.14
C LEU A 429 7.97 -17.70 22.44
N TYR A 430 9.28 -17.41 22.34
CA TYR A 430 10.10 -17.09 23.51
C TYR A 430 9.61 -15.84 24.25
N LEU A 431 9.17 -14.81 23.54
CA LEU A 431 8.60 -13.60 24.17
C LEU A 431 7.32 -13.91 24.94
N LYS A 432 6.47 -14.79 24.45
CA LYS A 432 5.27 -15.25 25.17
C LYS A 432 5.62 -15.97 26.46
N LEU A 433 6.73 -16.71 26.49
CA LEU A 433 7.29 -17.31 27.70
C LEU A 433 8.05 -16.30 28.59
N GLY A 434 8.12 -15.02 28.22
CA GLY A 434 8.78 -13.96 28.99
C GLY A 434 10.31 -13.86 28.75
N HIS A 435 10.81 -14.46 27.68
CA HIS A 435 12.24 -14.44 27.34
C HIS A 435 12.51 -13.53 26.13
N ILE A 436 13.47 -12.61 26.23
CA ILE A 436 13.84 -11.69 25.16
C ILE A 436 15.07 -12.22 24.43
N PHE A 437 14.91 -12.61 23.17
CA PHE A 437 16.00 -13.10 22.32
C PHE A 437 16.29 -12.15 21.16
N SER A 438 17.58 -12.11 20.79
CA SER A 438 18.04 -11.38 19.61
C SER A 438 18.01 -12.27 18.37
N ILE A 439 17.76 -11.67 17.21
CA ILE A 439 17.97 -12.30 15.93
C ILE A 439 19.09 -11.55 15.19
N ASN A 440 20.10 -12.29 14.72
CA ASN A 440 21.18 -11.76 13.90
C ASN A 440 21.17 -12.44 12.55
N LYS A 441 21.22 -11.67 11.47
CA LYS A 441 21.37 -12.19 10.12
C LYS A 441 22.86 -12.37 9.81
N CYS A 442 23.26 -13.58 9.42
CA CYS A 442 24.61 -13.91 8.99
C CYS A 442 24.62 -14.10 7.47
N ILE A 443 25.26 -13.20 6.77
CA ILE A 443 25.44 -13.29 5.32
C ILE A 443 26.44 -14.42 5.03
N ARG A 444 26.05 -15.35 4.14
CA ARG A 444 26.87 -16.49 3.75
C ARG A 444 27.32 -16.36 2.29
N PRO A 445 28.47 -16.94 1.94
CA PRO A 445 28.83 -17.13 0.54
C PRO A 445 27.73 -17.88 -0.21
N LYS A 446 27.50 -17.56 -1.50
CA LYS A 446 26.42 -18.19 -2.28
C LYS A 446 26.59 -19.70 -2.45
N THR A 447 27.85 -20.18 -2.36
CA THR A 447 28.21 -21.60 -2.45
C THR A 447 29.25 -21.96 -1.42
N CYS A 448 29.24 -23.21 -0.97
CA CYS A 448 30.30 -23.81 -0.16
C CYS A 448 30.54 -25.26 -0.60
N ILE A 449 31.65 -25.82 -0.14
CA ILE A 449 31.96 -27.24 -0.37
C ILE A 449 31.64 -28.00 0.91
N ILE A 450 30.74 -28.99 0.82
CA ILE A 450 30.41 -29.91 1.90
C ILE A 450 30.69 -31.33 1.36
N GLU A 451 31.56 -32.07 2.03
CA GLU A 451 31.94 -33.44 1.64
C GLU A 451 32.33 -33.55 0.15
N GLY A 452 33.10 -32.57 -0.35
CA GLY A 452 33.56 -32.54 -1.74
C GLY A 452 32.51 -32.07 -2.76
N ARG A 453 31.27 -31.79 -2.35
CA ARG A 453 30.18 -31.32 -3.22
C ARG A 453 29.97 -29.80 -3.11
N VAL A 454 29.83 -29.12 -4.22
CA VAL A 454 29.46 -27.70 -4.24
C VAL A 454 27.98 -27.56 -3.92
N VAL A 455 27.67 -26.94 -2.78
CA VAL A 455 26.31 -26.73 -2.31
C VAL A 455 25.97 -25.24 -2.32
N LYS A 456 24.75 -24.90 -2.77
CA LYS A 456 24.24 -23.53 -2.70
C LYS A 456 23.87 -23.18 -1.26
N GLN A 457 24.41 -22.08 -0.76
CA GLN A 457 24.11 -21.56 0.58
C GLN A 457 23.12 -20.40 0.53
N ARG A 458 22.40 -20.23 1.65
CA ARG A 458 21.52 -19.07 1.93
C ARG A 458 22.05 -18.36 3.18
N ASP A 459 21.69 -17.07 3.31
CA ASP A 459 21.89 -16.36 4.55
C ASP A 459 21.20 -17.09 5.70
N THR A 460 21.78 -17.03 6.89
CA THR A 460 21.23 -17.67 8.09
C THR A 460 20.81 -16.63 9.12
N TYR A 461 19.81 -16.98 9.90
CA TYR A 461 19.31 -16.20 11.03
C TYR A 461 19.68 -16.94 12.32
N CYS A 462 20.47 -16.29 13.17
CA CYS A 462 20.87 -16.82 14.47
C CYS A 462 20.05 -16.14 15.56
N ILE A 463 19.23 -16.93 16.25
CA ILE A 463 18.41 -16.51 17.39
C ILE A 463 19.22 -16.85 18.66
N ARG A 464 19.48 -15.87 19.53
CA ARG A 464 20.28 -16.03 20.69
C ARG A 464 19.71 -15.28 21.88
N GLY A 465 19.69 -15.92 23.04
CA GLY A 465 19.24 -15.34 24.30
C GLY A 465 19.68 -16.10 25.53
N VAL A 466 19.40 -15.55 26.70
CA VAL A 466 19.68 -16.14 28.01
C VAL A 466 18.36 -16.49 28.68
N LEU A 467 18.16 -17.78 28.98
CA LEU A 467 16.87 -18.30 29.49
C LEU A 467 16.44 -17.71 30.84
N GLN A 468 17.35 -17.24 31.67
CA GLN A 468 17.03 -16.73 33.00
C GLN A 468 16.96 -15.20 33.12
N LYS A 469 17.15 -14.47 32.01
CA LYS A 469 17.23 -13.01 32.03
C LYS A 469 16.02 -12.39 31.32
N LYS A 470 15.07 -11.85 32.10
CA LYS A 470 13.84 -11.18 31.59
C LYS A 470 14.10 -9.80 30.96
N ASN A 471 15.16 -9.10 31.37
CA ASN A 471 15.52 -7.78 30.85
C ASN A 471 16.95 -7.81 30.32
N ILE A 472 17.13 -7.43 29.08
CA ILE A 472 18.44 -7.22 28.45
C ILE A 472 18.62 -5.72 28.29
N GLY A 473 19.68 -5.12 28.86
CA GLY A 473 19.97 -3.68 28.97
C GLY A 473 19.43 -2.66 27.95
N SER A 474 18.92 -3.12 26.83
CA SER A 474 18.32 -2.29 25.77
C SER A 474 16.88 -2.72 25.42
N SER A 475 16.24 -3.54 26.28
CA SER A 475 14.86 -3.98 26.10
C SER A 475 14.21 -4.34 27.42
N PHE A 476 12.90 -4.25 27.51
CA PHE A 476 12.14 -4.62 28.70
C PHE A 476 10.70 -5.00 28.31
N ILE A 477 10.01 -5.73 29.19
CA ILE A 477 8.61 -6.11 29.03
C ILE A 477 7.76 -5.24 29.98
N LYS A 478 6.73 -4.60 29.45
CA LYS A 478 5.72 -3.82 30.21
C LYS A 478 4.39 -3.82 29.46
N ASN A 479 3.28 -4.05 30.17
CA ASN A 479 1.89 -3.93 29.66
C ASN A 479 1.64 -4.73 28.36
N ASN A 480 1.98 -6.02 28.36
CA ASN A 480 1.83 -6.92 27.19
C ASN A 480 2.64 -6.54 25.95
N TYR A 481 3.64 -5.67 26.11
CA TYR A 481 4.58 -5.30 25.07
C TYR A 481 6.01 -5.57 25.51
N VAL A 482 6.84 -5.93 24.56
CA VAL A 482 8.29 -5.80 24.68
C VAL A 482 8.72 -4.52 23.97
N TRP A 483 9.61 -3.77 24.61
CA TRP A 483 10.13 -2.49 24.15
C TRP A 483 11.60 -2.62 23.80
N PHE A 484 11.97 -2.31 22.57
CA PHE A 484 13.33 -2.42 22.06
C PHE A 484 13.94 -1.05 21.77
N ALA A 485 15.16 -0.82 22.26
CA ALA A 485 15.89 0.41 21.94
C ALA A 485 16.25 0.50 20.47
N PRO A 486 16.28 1.70 19.87
CA PRO A 486 16.91 1.90 18.58
C PRO A 486 18.41 1.59 18.67
N PHE A 487 18.95 1.05 17.59
CA PHE A 487 20.40 0.91 17.40
C PHE A 487 20.94 2.08 16.59
N LYS A 488 20.23 2.44 15.51
CA LYS A 488 20.60 3.54 14.63
C LYS A 488 19.35 4.04 13.90
N ILE A 489 19.21 5.34 13.78
CA ILE A 489 18.22 6.01 12.95
C ILE A 489 19.01 6.89 11.99
N THR A 490 18.84 6.69 10.69
CA THR A 490 19.45 7.51 9.63
C THR A 490 18.43 7.90 8.62
N LYS A 491 18.57 9.09 8.08
CA LYS A 491 17.76 9.57 6.97
C LYS A 491 18.57 9.56 5.69
N ARG A 492 17.91 9.36 4.58
CA ARG A 492 18.46 9.47 3.24
C ARG A 492 17.39 9.94 2.27
N ASP A 493 17.79 10.74 1.33
CA ASP A 493 16.92 11.11 0.23
C ASP A 493 16.71 9.94 -0.72
N THR A 494 15.53 9.85 -1.29
CA THR A 494 15.23 8.93 -2.36
C THR A 494 14.49 9.62 -3.48
N THR A 495 14.80 9.22 -4.69
CA THR A 495 14.04 9.53 -5.88
C THR A 495 13.42 8.25 -6.40
N GLU A 496 12.08 8.26 -6.55
CA GLU A 496 11.33 7.16 -7.18
C GLU A 496 11.44 5.77 -6.53
N ILE A 497 10.90 5.64 -5.34
CA ILE A 497 10.65 4.32 -4.77
C ILE A 497 9.15 4.04 -4.65
N THR A 498 8.74 2.83 -5.00
CA THR A 498 7.37 2.42 -4.72
C THR A 498 7.21 2.17 -3.23
N VAL A 499 6.24 2.82 -2.62
CA VAL A 499 5.90 2.63 -1.21
C VAL A 499 4.50 2.04 -1.08
N TYR A 500 4.29 1.30 0.01
CA TYR A 500 3.09 0.52 0.29
C TYR A 500 2.55 0.84 1.67
N ASN A 501 1.24 0.64 1.86
CA ASN A 501 0.60 0.70 3.15
C ASN A 501 -0.68 -0.13 3.15
N PHE A 502 -1.27 -0.33 4.31
CA PHE A 502 -2.52 -1.03 4.49
C PHE A 502 -3.52 -0.15 5.22
N GLU A 503 -4.79 -0.35 4.93
CA GLU A 503 -5.88 0.04 5.79
C GLU A 503 -6.34 -1.21 6.52
N VAL A 504 -6.26 -1.18 7.86
CA VAL A 504 -6.56 -2.32 8.72
C VAL A 504 -7.79 -2.01 9.55
N GLU A 505 -8.72 -2.95 9.59
CA GLU A 505 -9.99 -2.84 10.30
C GLU A 505 -9.78 -2.55 11.79
N ASN A 506 -10.65 -1.73 12.39
CA ASN A 506 -10.74 -1.35 13.81
C ASN A 506 -9.49 -0.69 14.40
N ASP A 507 -8.30 -1.31 14.30
CA ASP A 507 -7.11 -0.92 15.08
C ASP A 507 -6.19 0.07 14.37
N ASN A 508 -6.38 0.26 13.05
CA ASN A 508 -5.59 1.18 12.23
C ASN A 508 -4.06 1.03 12.37
N SER A 509 -3.60 -0.18 12.64
CA SER A 509 -2.19 -0.49 12.86
C SER A 509 -1.84 -1.88 12.36
N TYR A 510 -0.55 -2.14 12.16
CA TYR A 510 -0.07 -3.47 11.81
C TYR A 510 1.40 -3.65 12.24
N VAL A 511 1.91 -4.88 12.13
CA VAL A 511 3.26 -5.23 12.55
C VAL A 511 4.17 -5.41 11.34
N VAL A 512 5.26 -4.66 11.33
CA VAL A 512 6.34 -4.72 10.33
C VAL A 512 7.61 -5.19 11.02
N LYS A 513 8.17 -6.32 10.58
CA LYS A 513 9.41 -6.88 11.16
C LYS A 513 9.43 -6.85 12.70
N ASN A 514 8.35 -7.35 13.29
CA ASN A 514 8.13 -7.33 14.75
C ASN A 514 8.08 -5.93 15.40
N THR A 515 7.69 -4.89 14.65
CA THR A 515 7.53 -3.54 15.15
C THR A 515 6.15 -3.03 14.81
N ILE A 516 5.46 -2.42 15.77
CA ILE A 516 4.11 -1.88 15.58
C ILE A 516 4.20 -0.54 14.87
N VAL A 517 3.44 -0.41 13.80
CA VAL A 517 3.29 0.80 12.99
C VAL A 517 1.82 1.13 12.77
N HIS A 518 1.51 2.39 12.54
CA HIS A 518 0.15 2.82 12.22
C HIS A 518 -0.07 2.80 10.70
N ASN A 519 -1.27 2.47 10.26
CA ASN A 519 -1.63 2.74 8.87
C ASN A 519 -1.75 4.26 8.68
N CYS A 520 -1.23 4.78 7.58
CA CYS A 520 -1.63 6.12 7.13
C CYS A 520 -3.07 5.99 6.62
N GLN A 521 -4.03 6.45 7.40
CA GLN A 521 -5.44 6.32 7.06
C GLN A 521 -5.78 7.20 5.84
N PRO A 522 -6.19 6.63 4.72
CA PRO A 522 -6.89 7.42 3.72
C PRO A 522 -8.38 7.58 4.04
N PHE A 523 -9.07 6.54 4.53
CA PHE A 523 -10.53 6.59 4.74
C PHE A 523 -11.01 5.40 5.60
N SER A 524 -11.08 5.52 6.91
CA SER A 524 -11.78 4.56 7.75
C SER A 524 -12.80 5.25 8.64
N ILE A 525 -14.07 4.93 8.45
CA ILE A 525 -15.15 5.23 9.37
C ILE A 525 -15.71 3.90 9.88
N ALA A 526 -15.09 3.34 10.90
CA ALA A 526 -15.73 2.31 11.71
C ALA A 526 -15.25 2.46 13.16
N GLY A 527 -16.01 3.17 13.97
CA GLY A 527 -15.79 3.27 15.41
C GLY A 527 -16.79 4.22 16.06
N LYS A 528 -17.45 3.71 17.11
CA LYS A 528 -18.49 4.37 17.89
C LYS A 528 -18.25 5.85 18.15
N LYS A 529 -19.34 6.62 18.08
CA LYS A 529 -19.50 8.04 18.38
C LYS A 529 -19.05 8.42 19.79
N GLU A 530 -17.73 8.53 20.04
CA GLU A 530 -17.22 9.21 21.24
C GLU A 530 -15.85 9.83 20.88
N GLY A 531 -15.79 11.16 20.82
CA GLY A 531 -14.56 11.93 20.75
C GLY A 531 -14.05 12.24 19.34
N PHE A 532 -14.75 13.13 18.63
CA PHE A 532 -14.40 13.57 17.25
C PHE A 532 -13.10 14.40 17.16
N GLU A 533 -12.58 14.92 18.28
CA GLU A 533 -11.48 15.91 18.24
C GLU A 533 -10.05 15.35 18.20
N ASP A 534 -9.80 14.13 18.72
CA ASP A 534 -8.43 13.60 18.83
C ASP A 534 -7.99 12.66 17.68
N LYS A 535 -8.90 12.18 16.84
CA LYS A 535 -8.61 11.20 15.75
C LYS A 535 -8.30 11.81 14.38
N ILE A 536 -8.26 13.14 14.25
CA ILE A 536 -8.30 13.86 12.97
C ILE A 536 -6.90 14.22 12.44
N LYS A 537 -5.80 13.98 13.14
CA LYS A 537 -4.48 14.58 12.84
C LYS A 537 -3.65 13.92 11.72
N GLY A 538 -4.20 13.06 10.86
CA GLY A 538 -3.37 12.31 9.91
C GLY A 538 -3.88 12.16 8.47
N ASN A 539 -5.04 12.69 8.10
CA ASN A 539 -5.61 12.45 6.77
C ASN A 539 -5.80 13.74 5.97
N LEU A 540 -5.16 13.83 4.81
CA LEU A 540 -5.20 15.02 3.95
C LEU A 540 -6.62 15.34 3.44
N PHE A 541 -7.50 14.35 3.23
CA PHE A 541 -8.91 14.62 2.92
C PHE A 541 -9.62 15.25 4.11
N TYR A 542 -9.32 14.83 5.36
CA TYR A 542 -9.88 15.50 6.54
C TYR A 542 -9.28 16.89 6.76
N ALA A 543 -8.03 17.14 6.35
CA ALA A 543 -7.52 18.51 6.31
C ALA A 543 -8.32 19.37 5.32
N ILE A 544 -8.67 18.83 4.15
CA ILE A 544 -9.60 19.46 3.21
C ILE A 544 -10.96 19.69 3.88
N LEU A 545 -11.54 18.70 4.55
CA LEU A 545 -12.84 18.83 5.23
C LEU A 545 -12.81 19.88 6.35
N LYS A 546 -11.73 19.96 7.12
CA LYS A 546 -11.56 21.02 8.13
C LYS A 546 -11.55 22.43 7.53
N ILE A 547 -10.85 22.60 6.41
CA ILE A 547 -10.86 23.87 5.69
C ILE A 547 -12.27 24.18 5.20
N ILE A 548 -12.97 23.16 4.64
CA ILE A 548 -14.36 23.29 4.21
C ILE A 548 -15.29 23.66 5.38
N ASP A 549 -15.12 23.03 6.55
CA ASP A 549 -15.95 23.28 7.73
C ASP A 549 -15.78 24.71 8.28
N ILE A 550 -14.58 25.28 8.18
CA ILE A 550 -14.29 26.62 8.69
C ILE A 550 -14.55 27.70 7.64
N LYS A 551 -14.16 27.45 6.38
CA LYS A 551 -14.20 28.46 5.31
C LYS A 551 -15.41 28.35 4.40
N MET A 552 -16.09 27.21 4.39
CA MET A 552 -17.33 26.94 3.67
C MET A 552 -17.36 27.44 2.20
N PRO A 553 -16.35 27.14 1.34
CA PRO A 553 -16.31 27.63 -0.01
C PRO A 553 -17.56 27.23 -0.82
N ASN A 554 -17.92 28.00 -1.82
CA ASN A 554 -19.07 27.73 -2.69
C ASN A 554 -18.81 26.54 -3.62
N THR A 555 -17.56 26.35 -4.02
CA THR A 555 -17.16 25.31 -4.98
C THR A 555 -15.90 24.57 -4.52
N ILE A 556 -15.89 23.26 -4.72
CA ILE A 556 -14.71 22.39 -4.51
C ILE A 556 -14.42 21.65 -5.83
N VAL A 557 -13.13 21.52 -6.16
CA VAL A 557 -12.64 20.77 -7.33
C VAL A 557 -11.55 19.83 -6.87
N LEU A 558 -11.83 18.53 -6.84
CA LEU A 558 -10.87 17.51 -6.43
C LEU A 558 -10.52 16.62 -7.64
N GLU A 559 -9.24 16.27 -7.75
CA GLU A 559 -8.74 15.32 -8.74
C GLU A 559 -8.16 14.09 -8.07
N ASN A 560 -8.34 12.93 -8.69
CA ASN A 560 -7.71 11.70 -8.24
C ASN A 560 -7.57 10.67 -9.38
N VAL A 561 -6.89 9.56 -9.10
CA VAL A 561 -6.82 8.44 -10.05
C VAL A 561 -8.19 7.80 -10.26
N LYS A 562 -8.47 7.33 -11.48
CA LYS A 562 -9.77 6.71 -11.82
C LYS A 562 -10.18 5.55 -10.91
N ASN A 563 -9.20 4.85 -10.35
CA ASN A 563 -9.46 3.70 -9.49
C ASN A 563 -10.15 4.06 -8.17
N LEU A 564 -10.16 5.34 -7.76
CA LEU A 564 -10.88 5.80 -6.58
C LEU A 564 -12.38 5.42 -6.60
N LEU A 565 -12.99 5.36 -7.80
CA LEU A 565 -14.39 4.91 -7.94
C LEU A 565 -14.62 3.43 -7.66
N THR A 566 -13.58 2.60 -7.75
CA THR A 566 -13.70 1.14 -7.66
C THR A 566 -12.93 0.53 -6.48
N ILE A 567 -12.12 1.33 -5.80
CA ILE A 567 -11.43 0.93 -4.57
C ILE A 567 -12.48 0.53 -3.53
N ASN A 568 -12.28 -0.60 -2.87
CA ASN A 568 -13.19 -1.18 -1.87
C ASN A 568 -14.63 -1.37 -2.40
N GLY A 569 -14.78 -1.79 -3.65
CA GLY A 569 -16.11 -1.93 -4.26
C GLY A 569 -16.86 -0.60 -4.46
N GLY A 570 -16.16 0.56 -4.39
CA GLY A 570 -16.73 1.90 -4.48
C GLY A 570 -16.99 2.58 -3.14
N GLU A 571 -16.82 1.89 -2.03
CA GLU A 571 -17.12 2.40 -0.68
C GLU A 571 -16.32 3.67 -0.34
N THR A 572 -15.03 3.71 -0.69
CA THR A 572 -14.17 4.89 -0.47
C THR A 572 -14.72 6.14 -1.15
N PHE A 573 -15.16 6.01 -2.40
CA PHE A 573 -15.79 7.13 -3.11
C PHE A 573 -17.13 7.54 -2.48
N ASN A 574 -17.94 6.56 -2.05
CA ASN A 574 -19.22 6.82 -1.39
C ASN A 574 -19.04 7.61 -0.10
N ILE A 575 -17.98 7.34 0.69
CA ILE A 575 -17.64 8.09 1.90
C ILE A 575 -17.27 9.55 1.55
N ILE A 576 -16.40 9.76 0.57
CA ILE A 576 -16.05 11.12 0.10
C ILE A 576 -17.30 11.87 -0.31
N ASN A 577 -18.13 11.24 -1.12
CA ASN A 577 -19.38 11.82 -1.62
C ASN A 577 -20.32 12.18 -0.45
N ALA A 578 -20.53 11.27 0.49
CA ALA A 578 -21.40 11.47 1.65
C ALA A 578 -20.90 12.60 2.56
N GLU A 579 -19.58 12.67 2.86
CA GLU A 579 -19.01 13.73 3.70
C GLU A 579 -19.12 15.12 3.05
N LEU A 580 -18.98 15.21 1.74
CA LEU A 580 -19.16 16.46 1.02
C LEU A 580 -20.65 16.85 0.93
N GLN A 581 -21.55 15.90 0.66
CA GLN A 581 -23.01 16.14 0.65
C GLN A 581 -23.51 16.58 2.03
N LYS A 582 -23.01 15.99 3.13
CA LYS A 582 -23.32 16.40 4.49
C LYS A 582 -23.01 17.87 4.77
N ARG A 583 -22.03 18.44 4.04
CA ARG A 583 -21.64 19.85 4.12
C ARG A 583 -22.40 20.75 3.13
N GLY A 584 -23.45 20.23 2.52
CA GLY A 584 -24.34 20.96 1.62
C GLY A 584 -23.89 21.05 0.16
N TYR A 585 -22.89 20.24 -0.26
CA TYR A 585 -22.47 20.23 -1.66
C TYR A 585 -23.30 19.29 -2.51
N ILE A 586 -23.71 19.76 -3.67
CA ILE A 586 -24.23 18.94 -4.76
C ILE A 586 -23.03 18.42 -5.54
N ILE A 587 -22.80 17.09 -5.52
CA ILE A 587 -21.60 16.48 -6.08
C ILE A 587 -21.85 15.98 -7.50
N SER A 588 -20.95 16.36 -8.40
CA SER A 588 -20.83 15.83 -9.76
C SER A 588 -19.44 15.22 -9.92
N PHE A 589 -19.34 14.08 -10.62
CA PHE A 589 -18.05 13.43 -10.87
C PHE A 589 -18.00 12.75 -12.23
N LYS A 590 -16.81 12.71 -12.84
CA LYS A 590 -16.58 12.08 -14.16
C LYS A 590 -15.13 11.62 -14.28
N ILE A 591 -14.91 10.45 -14.92
CA ILE A 591 -13.58 10.07 -15.39
C ILE A 591 -13.33 10.76 -16.72
N ILE A 592 -12.25 11.53 -16.80
CA ILE A 592 -11.86 12.28 -17.98
C ILE A 592 -10.53 11.73 -18.52
N ASP A 593 -10.46 11.51 -19.83
CA ASP A 593 -9.22 11.16 -20.54
C ASP A 593 -8.68 12.40 -21.27
N SER A 594 -7.49 12.84 -20.88
CA SER A 594 -6.88 14.07 -21.39
C SER A 594 -6.68 14.12 -22.90
N LYS A 595 -6.61 12.96 -23.59
CA LYS A 595 -6.47 12.89 -25.04
C LYS A 595 -7.61 13.58 -25.82
N TYR A 596 -8.79 13.73 -25.22
CA TYR A 596 -9.95 14.45 -25.79
C TYR A 596 -9.94 15.94 -25.45
N TYR A 597 -8.90 16.42 -24.77
CA TYR A 597 -8.74 17.81 -24.30
C TYR A 597 -7.46 18.44 -24.86
N ASN A 598 -7.15 18.16 -26.12
CA ASN A 598 -5.98 18.68 -26.84
C ASN A 598 -4.64 18.39 -26.11
N SER A 599 -4.56 17.22 -25.44
CA SER A 599 -3.33 16.74 -24.82
C SER A 599 -2.83 15.52 -25.61
N PRO A 600 -1.56 15.48 -26.05
CA PRO A 600 -1.02 14.34 -26.78
C PRO A 600 -0.71 13.13 -25.91
N GLN A 601 -1.44 12.94 -24.78
CA GLN A 601 -1.36 11.75 -23.95
C GLN A 601 -2.72 11.22 -23.53
N SER A 602 -2.85 9.91 -23.42
CA SER A 602 -3.97 9.26 -22.76
C SER A 602 -3.72 9.16 -21.25
N ARG A 603 -4.38 10.04 -20.48
CA ARG A 603 -4.28 10.11 -19.02
C ARG A 603 -5.68 10.22 -18.41
N GLN A 604 -6.17 9.12 -17.85
CA GLN A 604 -7.48 9.05 -17.22
C GLN A 604 -7.42 9.44 -15.75
N ARG A 605 -8.25 10.44 -15.37
CA ARG A 605 -8.39 10.94 -13.99
C ARG A 605 -9.85 11.12 -13.63
N LEU A 606 -10.15 10.89 -12.36
CA LEU A 606 -11.43 11.20 -11.77
C LEU A 606 -11.42 12.66 -11.30
N PHE A 607 -12.41 13.42 -11.75
CA PHE A 607 -12.69 14.76 -11.24
C PHE A 607 -13.98 14.72 -10.43
N ILE A 608 -13.97 15.32 -9.26
CA ILE A 608 -15.08 15.46 -8.32
C ILE A 608 -15.30 16.95 -8.11
N ILE A 609 -16.47 17.45 -8.51
CA ILE A 609 -16.83 18.86 -8.38
C ILE A 609 -18.05 18.96 -7.48
N GLY A 610 -17.90 19.69 -6.37
CA GLY A 610 -18.98 19.99 -5.45
C GLY A 610 -19.34 21.46 -5.54
N SER A 611 -20.63 21.78 -5.62
CA SER A 611 -21.15 23.13 -5.61
C SER A 611 -22.32 23.26 -4.63
N LYS A 612 -22.40 24.37 -3.93
CA LYS A 612 -23.52 24.70 -3.03
C LYS A 612 -24.70 25.37 -3.76
N ILE A 613 -24.46 25.79 -5.01
CA ILE A 613 -25.43 26.62 -5.76
C ILE A 613 -26.26 25.75 -6.73
N LYS A 614 -25.57 25.00 -7.59
CA LYS A 614 -26.21 24.19 -8.65
C LYS A 614 -25.41 22.95 -8.94
N LYS A 615 -26.03 21.91 -9.49
CA LYS A 615 -25.34 20.71 -9.99
C LYS A 615 -24.37 21.13 -11.11
N TYR A 616 -23.10 20.72 -10.99
CA TYR A 616 -22.13 20.96 -12.04
C TYR A 616 -22.35 19.98 -13.21
N GLU A 617 -22.46 20.50 -14.40
CA GLU A 617 -22.55 19.69 -15.61
C GLU A 617 -21.21 19.66 -16.32
N PHE A 618 -20.68 18.45 -16.53
CA PHE A 618 -19.41 18.31 -17.22
C PHE A 618 -19.56 18.70 -18.69
N PRO A 619 -18.70 19.57 -19.21
CA PRO A 619 -18.73 19.95 -20.61
C PRO A 619 -18.50 18.74 -21.51
N LEU A 620 -19.02 18.84 -22.76
CA LEU A 620 -18.74 17.86 -23.81
C LEU A 620 -17.24 17.84 -24.10
N GLU A 621 -16.72 16.67 -24.50
CA GLU A 621 -15.32 16.52 -24.89
C GLU A 621 -15.02 17.46 -26.08
N PRO A 622 -14.07 18.41 -25.93
CA PRO A 622 -13.86 19.47 -26.92
C PRO A 622 -13.28 18.98 -28.24
N SER A 623 -12.64 17.80 -28.26
CA SER A 623 -12.06 17.25 -29.49
C SER A 623 -12.42 15.78 -29.69
N LYS A 624 -12.94 15.44 -30.86
CA LYS A 624 -13.06 14.05 -31.32
C LYS A 624 -11.77 13.54 -31.99
N THR A 625 -10.92 14.45 -32.46
CA THR A 625 -9.60 14.15 -33.04
C THR A 625 -8.53 14.13 -31.97
N ILE A 626 -7.68 13.14 -32.03
CA ILE A 626 -6.61 12.93 -31.03
C ILE A 626 -5.39 13.75 -31.46
N THR A 627 -4.86 14.56 -30.55
CA THR A 627 -3.62 15.29 -30.76
C THR A 627 -2.44 14.31 -30.79
N PRO A 628 -1.65 14.24 -31.85
CA PRO A 628 -0.50 13.34 -31.91
C PRO A 628 0.69 13.90 -31.12
N VAL A 629 1.59 13.00 -30.69
CA VAL A 629 2.83 13.38 -30.01
C VAL A 629 3.75 14.20 -30.90
N SER A 630 3.71 14.03 -32.23
CA SER A 630 4.45 14.82 -33.20
C SER A 630 4.22 16.35 -33.06
N SER A 631 3.06 16.76 -32.55
CA SER A 631 2.74 18.18 -32.32
C SER A 631 3.62 18.86 -31.25
N ILE A 632 4.30 18.08 -30.41
CA ILE A 632 5.14 18.61 -29.32
C ILE A 632 6.61 18.23 -29.46
N ILE A 633 6.97 17.41 -30.45
CA ILE A 633 8.33 16.91 -30.67
C ILE A 633 9.27 18.06 -31.07
N ASP A 634 10.39 18.14 -30.37
CA ASP A 634 11.52 18.98 -30.74
C ASP A 634 12.49 18.16 -31.61
N TYR A 635 12.45 18.40 -32.91
CA TYR A 635 13.32 17.72 -33.90
C TYR A 635 14.77 18.18 -33.81
N THR A 636 15.11 19.19 -33.02
CA THR A 636 16.49 19.62 -32.78
C THR A 636 17.16 18.82 -31.64
N GLU A 637 16.39 18.02 -30.88
CA GLU A 637 16.89 17.18 -29.79
C GLU A 637 17.68 15.99 -30.34
N THR A 638 18.95 15.92 -30.01
CA THR A 638 19.88 14.90 -30.52
C THR A 638 20.15 13.74 -29.56
N LYS A 639 19.51 13.75 -28.35
CA LYS A 639 19.75 12.76 -27.32
C LYS A 639 18.92 11.48 -27.54
N TYR A 640 19.44 10.61 -28.40
CA TYR A 640 18.82 9.29 -28.64
C TYR A 640 19.29 8.25 -27.63
N LEU A 641 18.52 7.18 -27.49
CA LEU A 641 18.81 6.08 -26.59
C LEU A 641 19.77 5.08 -27.27
N ASN A 642 20.91 4.86 -26.67
CA ASN A 642 21.78 3.74 -27.06
C ASN A 642 21.28 2.46 -26.34
N TYR A 643 20.55 1.62 -27.04
CA TYR A 643 19.94 0.41 -26.49
C TYR A 643 20.49 -0.89 -27.08
N GLU A 644 21.19 -0.82 -28.19
CA GLU A 644 21.55 -1.96 -29.04
C GLU A 644 22.45 -2.99 -28.33
N ASP A 645 23.29 -2.56 -27.39
CA ASP A 645 24.13 -3.48 -26.63
C ASP A 645 23.30 -4.44 -25.74
N LYS A 646 22.18 -3.96 -25.18
CA LYS A 646 21.39 -4.67 -24.15
C LYS A 646 20.05 -5.19 -24.66
N TYR A 647 19.47 -4.54 -25.65
CA TYR A 647 18.12 -4.81 -26.13
C TYR A 647 18.08 -4.99 -27.65
N LYS A 648 17.11 -5.78 -28.11
CA LYS A 648 16.65 -5.84 -29.52
C LYS A 648 15.24 -5.26 -29.61
N LEU A 649 14.90 -4.64 -30.73
CA LEU A 649 13.53 -4.21 -31.02
C LEU A 649 12.75 -5.35 -31.68
N GLU A 650 11.60 -5.67 -31.12
CA GLU A 650 10.64 -6.62 -31.70
C GLU A 650 9.43 -5.85 -32.18
N LYS A 651 9.12 -5.93 -33.48
CA LYS A 651 7.99 -5.23 -34.09
C LYS A 651 6.68 -5.78 -33.54
N CYS A 652 5.78 -4.91 -33.14
CA CYS A 652 4.48 -5.28 -32.67
C CYS A 652 3.53 -5.54 -33.84
N LYS A 653 2.68 -6.58 -33.72
CA LYS A 653 1.56 -6.76 -34.66
C LYS A 653 0.63 -5.57 -34.54
N GLU A 654 0.13 -5.06 -35.64
CA GLU A 654 -0.86 -3.98 -35.66
C GLU A 654 -2.19 -4.46 -35.05
N THR A 655 -2.27 -4.37 -33.73
CA THR A 655 -3.53 -4.53 -33.01
C THR A 655 -4.03 -3.16 -32.65
N GLY A 656 -5.26 -2.83 -33.05
CA GLY A 656 -5.91 -1.56 -32.69
C GLY A 656 -5.79 -1.34 -31.17
N SER A 657 -5.04 -0.32 -30.79
CA SER A 657 -4.78 -0.01 -29.37
C SER A 657 -6.08 0.52 -28.76
N LYS A 658 -6.51 -0.07 -27.66
CA LYS A 658 -7.70 0.38 -26.89
C LYS A 658 -7.65 1.86 -26.49
N ASN A 659 -6.47 2.48 -26.46
CA ASN A 659 -6.25 3.84 -25.99
C ASN A 659 -5.71 4.78 -27.07
N ASN A 660 -5.72 4.39 -28.33
CA ASN A 660 -5.19 5.17 -29.45
C ASN A 660 -3.67 5.51 -29.34
N CYS A 661 -2.91 4.82 -28.46
CA CYS A 661 -1.44 4.92 -28.39
C CYS A 661 -0.85 3.81 -29.25
N LYS A 662 -0.35 4.15 -30.44
CA LYS A 662 0.20 3.17 -31.38
C LYS A 662 1.58 2.71 -30.93
N MET A 663 1.69 1.48 -30.45
CA MET A 663 2.98 0.85 -30.10
C MET A 663 3.61 0.23 -31.35
N LEU A 664 4.83 0.64 -31.67
CA LEU A 664 5.58 0.14 -32.83
C LEU A 664 6.47 -1.06 -32.47
N TYR A 665 7.21 -0.95 -31.38
CA TYR A 665 8.16 -1.98 -30.97
C TYR A 665 8.10 -2.24 -29.47
N LYS A 666 8.55 -3.46 -29.09
CA LYS A 666 8.92 -3.84 -27.73
C LYS A 666 10.45 -3.98 -27.67
N MET A 667 11.05 -3.48 -26.62
CA MET A 667 12.44 -3.74 -26.30
C MET A 667 12.54 -5.06 -25.54
N ILE A 668 13.28 -6.01 -26.08
CA ILE A 668 13.52 -7.33 -25.49
C ILE A 668 14.99 -7.42 -25.11
N HIS A 669 15.27 -7.70 -23.85
CA HIS A 669 16.63 -7.82 -23.34
C HIS A 669 17.33 -9.03 -23.93
N LYS A 670 18.51 -8.84 -24.57
CA LYS A 670 19.20 -9.87 -25.37
C LYS A 670 19.56 -11.14 -24.59
N ILE A 671 19.94 -10.99 -23.31
CA ILE A 671 20.38 -12.14 -22.48
C ILE A 671 19.19 -12.86 -21.86
N SER A 672 18.23 -12.14 -21.25
CA SER A 672 17.10 -12.78 -20.55
C SER A 672 15.92 -13.12 -21.45
N ASN A 673 15.90 -12.64 -22.67
CA ASN A 673 14.81 -12.72 -23.65
C ASN A 673 13.44 -12.23 -23.08
N ASN A 674 13.47 -11.41 -22.04
CA ASN A 674 12.32 -10.78 -21.40
C ASN A 674 12.24 -9.32 -21.81
N GLY A 675 11.00 -8.75 -21.89
CA GLY A 675 10.80 -7.34 -22.18
C GLY A 675 9.34 -6.97 -22.43
N GLY A 676 9.12 -5.77 -22.99
CA GLY A 676 7.77 -5.27 -23.27
C GLY A 676 7.03 -4.73 -22.06
N ARG A 677 7.70 -4.47 -20.93
CA ARG A 677 7.16 -3.68 -19.80
C ARG A 677 6.85 -2.25 -20.25
N GLN A 678 6.13 -1.49 -19.48
CA GLN A 678 5.71 -0.13 -19.86
C GLN A 678 6.88 0.76 -20.30
N GLY A 679 8.01 0.74 -19.58
CA GLY A 679 9.24 1.48 -19.95
C GLY A 679 10.10 0.83 -21.05
N GLU A 680 9.64 -0.26 -21.66
CA GLU A 680 10.32 -1.01 -22.74
C GLU A 680 9.47 -1.02 -24.01
N ARG A 681 8.47 -0.12 -24.12
CA ARG A 681 7.58 0.02 -25.27
C ARG A 681 7.92 1.27 -26.04
N VAL A 682 8.06 1.13 -27.36
CA VAL A 682 8.34 2.23 -28.27
C VAL A 682 7.07 2.57 -29.05
N TYR A 683 6.65 3.84 -28.95
CA TYR A 683 5.39 4.34 -29.51
C TYR A 683 5.64 5.19 -30.76
N SER A 684 4.63 5.25 -31.63
CA SER A 684 4.60 6.21 -32.74
C SER A 684 4.32 7.62 -32.23
N ILE A 685 4.96 8.59 -32.84
CA ILE A 685 4.67 10.01 -32.61
C ILE A 685 3.38 10.47 -33.33
N ASP A 686 2.86 9.71 -34.30
CA ASP A 686 1.62 10.02 -35.05
C ASP A 686 0.34 9.66 -34.30
N SER A 687 0.48 9.20 -33.06
CA SER A 687 -0.64 8.87 -32.16
C SER A 687 -0.47 9.59 -30.83
N CYS A 688 -1.49 9.51 -29.94
CA CYS A 688 -1.26 9.98 -28.58
C CYS A 688 -0.25 9.08 -27.85
N GLY A 689 0.49 9.67 -26.93
CA GLY A 689 1.43 8.96 -26.05
C GLY A 689 0.74 8.31 -24.85
N PRO A 690 1.38 7.35 -24.19
CA PRO A 690 0.94 6.81 -22.91
C PRO A 690 1.06 7.86 -21.81
N THR A 691 0.38 7.62 -20.68
CA THR A 691 0.48 8.45 -19.48
C THR A 691 1.94 8.60 -19.04
N ILE A 692 2.44 9.83 -18.93
CA ILE A 692 3.70 10.13 -18.23
C ILE A 692 3.49 9.78 -16.76
N CYS A 693 4.36 8.93 -16.23
CA CYS A 693 4.32 8.45 -14.85
C CYS A 693 5.48 9.06 -14.07
N ALA A 694 5.25 9.41 -12.82
CA ALA A 694 6.32 9.84 -11.92
C ALA A 694 7.41 8.76 -11.80
N SER A 695 7.02 7.47 -11.86
CA SER A 695 7.93 6.35 -11.83
C SER A 695 7.53 5.28 -12.85
N SER A 696 8.45 4.95 -13.71
CA SER A 696 8.43 3.72 -14.51
C SER A 696 9.88 3.25 -14.70
N GLY A 697 10.12 1.95 -14.49
CA GLY A 697 11.45 1.38 -14.70
C GLY A 697 11.75 1.11 -16.18
N GLY A 698 13.03 0.91 -16.49
CA GLY A 698 13.51 0.55 -17.81
C GLY A 698 13.95 1.74 -18.66
N PRO A 699 14.37 1.47 -19.93
CA PRO A 699 14.95 2.48 -20.83
C PRO A 699 14.04 3.69 -21.10
N GLY A 700 12.71 3.48 -21.09
CA GLY A 700 11.70 4.52 -21.27
C GLY A 700 11.13 5.06 -19.97
N ALA A 701 11.91 5.07 -18.89
CA ALA A 701 11.48 5.57 -17.59
C ALA A 701 10.77 6.93 -17.70
N LYS A 702 9.66 7.09 -16.97
CA LYS A 702 8.80 8.28 -16.87
C LYS A 702 8.00 8.58 -18.15
N THR A 703 8.64 8.91 -19.26
CA THR A 703 7.94 9.43 -20.47
C THR A 703 7.46 8.37 -21.44
N GLY A 704 7.96 7.12 -21.35
CA GLY A 704 7.89 6.15 -22.44
C GLY A 704 8.97 6.42 -23.50
N LEU A 705 9.03 5.56 -24.51
CA LEU A 705 9.94 5.68 -25.65
C LEU A 705 9.15 6.01 -26.91
N TYR A 706 9.76 6.81 -27.78
CA TYR A 706 9.17 7.22 -29.05
C TYR A 706 10.13 6.97 -30.20
N TYR A 707 9.57 6.60 -31.33
CA TYR A 707 10.34 6.42 -32.57
C TYR A 707 10.30 7.73 -33.34
N VAL A 708 11.44 8.42 -33.39
CA VAL A 708 11.62 9.74 -34.01
C VAL A 708 12.82 9.66 -34.93
N ASP A 709 12.68 10.06 -36.20
CA ASP A 709 13.75 10.06 -37.20
C ASP A 709 14.53 8.74 -37.25
N GLU A 710 13.79 7.63 -37.32
CA GLU A 710 14.31 6.25 -37.35
C GLU A 710 15.11 5.82 -36.13
N LYS A 711 15.08 6.59 -35.06
CA LYS A 711 15.80 6.32 -33.79
C LYS A 711 14.81 6.32 -32.60
N VAL A 712 15.25 5.73 -31.49
CA VAL A 712 14.47 5.66 -30.26
C VAL A 712 14.96 6.70 -29.27
N ARG A 713 14.05 7.49 -28.71
CA ARG A 713 14.36 8.45 -27.64
C ARG A 713 13.22 8.63 -26.64
N ARG A 714 13.50 9.24 -25.49
CA ARG A 714 12.51 9.75 -24.56
C ARG A 714 12.08 11.16 -24.95
N LEU A 715 11.00 11.64 -24.36
CA LEU A 715 10.69 13.06 -24.36
C LEU A 715 11.64 13.80 -23.43
N ASN A 716 12.04 15.01 -23.83
CA ASN A 716 12.71 15.94 -22.93
C ASN A 716 11.71 16.68 -22.03
N VAL A 717 12.20 17.53 -21.10
CA VAL A 717 11.32 18.23 -20.14
C VAL A 717 10.40 19.23 -20.81
N LYS A 718 10.86 19.95 -21.84
CA LYS A 718 10.04 20.93 -22.57
C LYS A 718 8.89 20.24 -23.31
N GLU A 719 9.15 19.12 -23.96
CA GLU A 719 8.13 18.27 -24.58
C GLU A 719 7.14 17.73 -23.55
N GLY A 720 7.67 17.30 -22.37
CA GLY A 720 6.85 16.89 -21.24
C GLY A 720 5.94 17.99 -20.73
N LEU A 721 6.41 19.22 -20.58
CA LEU A 721 5.61 20.39 -20.21
C LEU A 721 4.47 20.65 -21.22
N LYS A 722 4.82 20.68 -22.52
CA LYS A 722 3.82 20.82 -23.61
C LYS A 722 2.77 19.70 -23.56
N MET A 723 3.17 18.47 -23.23
CA MET A 723 2.25 17.33 -23.11
C MET A 723 1.22 17.52 -21.99
N PHE A 724 1.55 18.26 -20.93
CA PHE A 724 0.64 18.63 -19.85
C PHE A 724 -0.10 19.96 -20.07
N GLY A 725 0.23 20.70 -21.13
CA GLY A 725 -0.39 21.98 -21.47
C GLY A 725 0.22 23.20 -20.78
N PHE A 726 1.46 23.06 -20.27
CA PHE A 726 2.28 24.20 -19.83
C PHE A 726 3.04 24.81 -21.01
N ASP A 727 3.39 26.07 -20.84
CA ASP A 727 4.24 26.82 -21.77
C ASP A 727 5.71 26.35 -21.72
N GLU A 728 6.45 26.48 -22.81
CA GLU A 728 7.86 26.13 -22.89
C GLU A 728 8.76 27.06 -22.05
N ASN A 729 8.26 28.25 -21.67
CA ASN A 729 8.92 29.22 -20.81
C ASN A 729 8.70 28.94 -19.32
N TYR A 730 8.01 27.84 -18.96
CA TYR A 730 7.81 27.45 -17.58
C TYR A 730 9.16 27.23 -16.88
N LYS A 731 9.40 27.96 -15.77
CA LYS A 731 10.68 28.05 -15.10
C LYS A 731 10.89 26.90 -14.11
N TRP A 732 11.98 26.15 -14.25
CA TRP A 732 12.31 25.00 -13.40
C TRP A 732 13.81 24.68 -13.35
N ASN A 733 14.57 24.97 -14.42
CA ASN A 733 15.91 24.46 -14.67
C ASN A 733 16.99 25.00 -13.72
N THR A 734 16.74 26.10 -13.05
CA THR A 734 17.61 26.69 -12.02
C THR A 734 17.39 26.07 -10.63
N ILE A 735 16.31 25.30 -10.46
CA ILE A 735 15.87 24.77 -9.15
C ILE A 735 16.12 23.26 -9.08
N VAL A 736 15.75 22.52 -10.13
CA VAL A 736 15.84 21.05 -10.16
C VAL A 736 16.43 20.53 -11.46
N LYS A 737 16.89 19.25 -11.43
CA LYS A 737 17.40 18.56 -12.63
C LYS A 737 16.24 18.05 -13.51
N ASN A 738 16.54 17.76 -14.78
CA ASN A 738 15.59 17.27 -15.76
C ASN A 738 14.81 16.03 -15.27
N GLU A 739 15.49 15.07 -14.65
CA GLU A 739 14.87 13.82 -14.16
C GLU A 739 13.87 14.07 -13.02
N GLU A 740 14.15 15.05 -12.18
CA GLU A 740 13.28 15.45 -11.08
C GLU A 740 12.06 16.22 -11.61
N MET A 741 12.26 17.09 -12.59
CA MET A 741 11.15 17.80 -13.23
C MET A 741 10.20 16.85 -13.96
N LEU A 742 10.72 15.84 -14.66
CA LEU A 742 9.88 14.78 -15.26
C LEU A 742 9.10 13.97 -14.21
N PHE A 743 9.66 13.80 -13.00
CA PHE A 743 8.96 13.19 -11.88
C PHE A 743 7.77 14.05 -11.43
N TYR A 744 7.95 15.34 -11.24
CA TYR A 744 6.88 16.27 -10.86
C TYR A 744 5.78 16.32 -11.93
N LEU A 745 6.15 16.31 -13.22
CA LEU A 745 5.19 16.19 -14.32
C LEU A 745 4.36 14.91 -14.22
N GLY A 746 4.97 13.77 -13.88
CA GLY A 746 4.25 12.51 -13.70
C GLY A 746 3.15 12.56 -12.64
N ASN A 747 3.32 13.39 -11.61
CA ASN A 747 2.34 13.64 -10.55
C ASN A 747 1.37 14.79 -10.87
N CYS A 748 1.63 15.55 -11.95
CA CYS A 748 0.85 16.73 -12.28
C CYS A 748 -0.50 16.40 -12.94
N ILE A 749 -1.42 17.35 -12.89
CA ILE A 749 -2.71 17.35 -13.58
C ILE A 749 -2.53 17.98 -14.97
N VAL A 750 -3.28 17.51 -15.97
CA VAL A 750 -3.24 18.10 -17.31
C VAL A 750 -4.00 19.43 -17.32
N VAL A 751 -3.29 20.51 -17.57
CA VAL A 751 -3.80 21.90 -17.55
C VAL A 751 -4.99 22.09 -18.51
N ASN A 752 -4.92 21.50 -19.70
CA ASN A 752 -6.00 21.64 -20.70
C ASN A 752 -7.34 21.08 -20.22
N VAL A 753 -7.32 19.99 -19.44
CA VAL A 753 -8.53 19.42 -18.81
C VAL A 753 -9.06 20.42 -17.79
N VAL A 754 -8.19 20.92 -16.91
CA VAL A 754 -8.55 21.85 -15.84
C VAL A 754 -9.15 23.14 -16.41
N LYS A 755 -8.57 23.70 -17.49
CA LYS A 755 -9.10 24.89 -18.17
C LYS A 755 -10.56 24.71 -18.58
N VAL A 756 -10.88 23.59 -19.26
CA VAL A 756 -12.25 23.31 -19.74
C VAL A 756 -13.21 23.09 -18.56
N LEU A 757 -12.77 22.45 -17.48
CA LEU A 757 -13.61 22.27 -16.30
C LEU A 757 -13.89 23.59 -15.58
N LEU A 758 -12.85 24.42 -15.39
CA LEU A 758 -12.99 25.69 -14.69
C LEU A 758 -13.79 26.73 -15.48
N SER A 759 -13.67 26.76 -16.83
CA SER A 759 -14.48 27.67 -17.67
C SER A 759 -15.98 27.39 -17.59
N ASN A 760 -16.39 26.21 -17.11
CA ASN A 760 -17.79 25.83 -16.94
C ASN A 760 -18.30 25.99 -15.49
N LEU A 761 -17.49 26.55 -14.58
CA LEU A 761 -17.89 26.83 -13.19
C LEU A 761 -18.68 28.14 -13.06
N SER A 762 -18.60 29.02 -14.04
CA SER A 762 -19.24 30.34 -14.08
C SER A 762 -20.75 30.29 -14.26
#